data_3082779f76a7314e8bd15f0316f282bb
#
_entry.id   3082779f76a7314e8bd15f0316f282bb
#
_cell.length_a   1.000
_cell.length_b   1.000
_cell.length_c   1.000
_cell.angle_alpha   90.00
_cell.angle_beta   90.00
_cell.angle_gamma   90.00
#
_symmetry.space_group_name_H-M   'P 1'
#
loop_
_entity.id
_entity.type
_entity.pdbx_description
1 polymer ?
#
loop_
_entity_poly.entity_id
_entity_poly.type
_entity_poly.pdbx_seq_one_letter_code
_entity_poly.pdbx_strand_id
1 'polypeptide(L)'
;MSRQYPLDLYRNIGIIAHIDAGKTTTTERILFYTGKTHRLGSVDEGTTVTDWMEQERERGITIVSAAVSAEWKGYQINIIDTPGHIDFTAEVQRSLRVLDGGIVVFDAVQGVEPQSETVWRQADRYHVPRICFVNKMDRVGASFERSIESMHHRLGANIAAIQVPVGAEANFRGVVDLLTMKAILWDDSLGTEAIESEIPADLIGYVKEMRSRLLEQIAETEDSLTMRYLEGDDISVDDLKAALRKATIAGKITPVYCGSSLRNKGVQPLLDGVIDYLPSPADIPPVIGIHPHTGQEVERSAEDDASMSALVFKIVSDPYVGRLAYIRVYSGKITQGSMVFNPTKDRRERVGRLLRMYADRREDINEILAGDIGAVLGLKDSFTGDTLCDASNQIVLENITFPEPVISVAIEPRTTADQDRMAEALHKLSDEDPTFRVRVDEETGQTIISGMGELHLEILIDRMLREFRVQARVGKPQVAYRETITRPVVKAEYRYVKQTGGHGQYGHVILSLAPGEPGSGIAYENDIVGGVIPKEYLSAIEKGVHEAAEAGVLAGYPVVDIKVRLYDGSYHEVDSSDMAFKMAASMAFKEGIHKGEPILQEPIMKVEVIAPDEFLGEIMGQLNARRGNIIGTEMRPGNTQMVSAMVPLAEMFGYATDLRSATQGRGVFTMEFDHYSQVSENVAKTILA
;
A
#
# COMPACT_ATOMS: atom_id res chain seq x y z
N MET A 1 13.41 14.94 29.22
CA MET A 1 12.57 16.17 29.10
C MET A 1 11.11 15.73 29.09
N SER A 2 10.19 16.55 29.62
CA SER A 2 8.75 16.25 29.46
C SER A 2 8.37 16.37 27.99
N ARG A 3 7.47 15.53 27.51
CA ARG A 3 6.87 15.63 26.17
C ARG A 3 6.38 17.06 25.92
N GLN A 4 6.54 17.54 24.69
CA GLN A 4 5.97 18.84 24.29
C GLN A 4 4.43 18.76 24.27
N TYR A 5 3.88 17.62 23.80
CA TYR A 5 2.46 17.33 23.80
C TYR A 5 2.22 16.00 24.53
N PRO A 6 1.21 15.89 25.40
CA PRO A 6 0.74 14.61 25.92
C PRO A 6 0.37 13.64 24.80
N LEU A 7 0.46 12.33 25.04
CA LEU A 7 0.27 11.30 24.01
C LEU A 7 -1.16 11.31 23.41
N ASP A 8 -2.15 11.63 24.22
CA ASP A 8 -3.57 11.76 23.83
C ASP A 8 -3.83 12.94 22.85
N LEU A 9 -2.91 13.92 22.79
CA LEU A 9 -2.97 15.03 21.85
C LEU A 9 -2.22 14.78 20.53
N TYR A 10 -1.70 13.57 20.30
CA TYR A 10 -1.13 13.17 19.02
C TYR A 10 -2.18 12.58 18.09
N ARG A 11 -2.04 12.84 16.79
CA ARG A 11 -2.79 12.17 15.72
C ARG A 11 -1.82 11.79 14.61
N ASN A 12 -1.70 10.50 14.32
CA ASN A 12 -0.93 10.00 13.19
C ASN A 12 -1.91 9.57 12.11
N ILE A 13 -2.07 10.38 11.10
CA ILE A 13 -3.10 10.20 10.09
C ILE A 13 -2.53 10.04 8.69
N GLY A 14 -3.22 9.26 7.87
CA GLY A 14 -2.99 9.19 6.43
C GLY A 14 -4.10 9.88 5.66
N ILE A 15 -3.73 10.53 4.55
CA ILE A 15 -4.71 11.02 3.59
C ILE A 15 -4.71 10.06 2.41
N ILE A 16 -5.84 9.43 2.20
CA ILE A 16 -6.07 8.35 1.26
C ILE A 16 -7.10 8.82 0.24
N ALA A 17 -6.85 8.61 -1.03
CA ALA A 17 -7.79 9.01 -2.05
C ALA A 17 -7.53 8.26 -3.36
N HIS A 18 -8.55 8.18 -4.19
CA HIS A 18 -8.40 7.90 -5.62
C HIS A 18 -7.61 9.02 -6.33
N ILE A 19 -7.06 8.71 -7.50
CA ILE A 19 -6.41 9.68 -8.39
C ILE A 19 -7.40 10.82 -8.67
N ASP A 20 -6.91 12.04 -8.67
CA ASP A 20 -7.70 13.25 -8.92
C ASP A 20 -8.84 13.55 -7.93
N ALA A 21 -9.06 12.79 -6.85
CA ALA A 21 -10.06 13.15 -5.84
C ALA A 21 -9.72 14.43 -5.06
N GLY A 22 -8.49 14.94 -5.22
CA GLY A 22 -8.02 16.17 -4.58
C GLY A 22 -7.28 15.94 -3.28
N LYS A 23 -6.61 14.79 -3.15
CA LYS A 23 -5.78 14.40 -2.01
C LYS A 23 -4.72 15.45 -1.69
N THR A 24 -3.79 15.69 -2.62
CA THR A 24 -2.69 16.66 -2.46
C THR A 24 -3.23 18.08 -2.18
N THR A 25 -4.29 18.48 -2.89
CA THR A 25 -4.95 19.77 -2.62
C THR A 25 -5.47 19.85 -1.19
N THR A 26 -6.07 18.78 -0.67
CA THR A 26 -6.57 18.74 0.72
C THR A 26 -5.39 18.82 1.71
N THR A 27 -4.31 18.07 1.48
CA THR A 27 -3.08 18.13 2.29
C THR A 27 -2.49 19.54 2.32
N GLU A 28 -2.37 20.20 1.17
CA GLU A 28 -1.85 21.57 1.07
C GLU A 28 -2.74 22.58 1.84
N ARG A 29 -4.06 22.42 1.81
CA ARG A 29 -4.98 23.26 2.59
C ARG A 29 -4.83 23.02 4.10
N ILE A 30 -4.65 21.77 4.51
CA ILE A 30 -4.35 21.44 5.91
C ILE A 30 -3.06 22.13 6.36
N LEU A 31 -2.00 22.06 5.57
CA LEU A 31 -0.72 22.70 5.88
C LEU A 31 -0.83 24.24 5.94
N PHE A 32 -1.64 24.82 5.08
CA PHE A 32 -1.91 26.26 5.08
C PHE A 32 -2.66 26.68 6.36
N TYR A 33 -3.78 26.04 6.70
CA TYR A 33 -4.57 26.40 7.89
C TYR A 33 -3.86 26.11 9.20
N THR A 34 -2.94 25.18 9.21
CA THR A 34 -2.07 24.90 10.36
C THR A 34 -0.85 25.82 10.43
N GLY A 35 -0.72 26.79 9.51
CA GLY A 35 0.36 27.77 9.48
C GLY A 35 1.74 27.21 9.12
N LYS A 36 1.80 25.99 8.57
CA LYS A 36 3.06 25.38 8.14
C LYS A 36 3.52 25.87 6.78
N THR A 37 2.61 26.35 5.96
CA THR A 37 2.91 27.04 4.71
C THR A 37 2.28 28.43 4.68
N HIS A 38 2.95 29.38 4.06
CA HIS A 38 2.46 30.76 3.93
C HIS A 38 1.72 30.99 2.61
N ARG A 39 1.73 30.01 1.70
CA ARG A 39 1.09 30.07 0.38
C ARG A 39 0.28 28.82 0.17
N LEU A 40 -0.84 28.97 -0.52
CA LEU A 40 -1.62 27.84 -1.00
C LEU A 40 -0.89 27.18 -2.16
N GLY A 41 -0.44 25.93 -1.98
CA GLY A 41 0.11 25.13 -3.06
C GLY A 41 -0.97 24.76 -4.09
N SER A 42 -0.59 24.70 -5.36
CA SER A 42 -1.43 24.28 -6.48
C SER A 42 -0.77 23.12 -7.21
N VAL A 43 -1.51 22.04 -7.40
CA VAL A 43 -1.05 20.88 -8.18
C VAL A 43 -0.83 21.27 -9.64
N ASP A 44 -1.77 22.03 -10.22
CA ASP A 44 -1.72 22.46 -11.62
C ASP A 44 -0.53 23.39 -11.93
N GLU A 45 -0.09 24.16 -10.91
CA GLU A 45 1.06 25.07 -11.03
C GLU A 45 2.38 24.41 -10.56
N GLY A 46 2.36 23.17 -10.07
CA GLY A 46 3.53 22.47 -9.53
C GLY A 46 4.15 23.15 -8.29
N THR A 47 3.35 23.91 -7.54
CA THR A 47 3.81 24.69 -6.37
C THR A 47 3.51 24.02 -5.03
N THR A 48 3.07 22.75 -5.05
CA THR A 48 2.80 21.94 -3.87
C THR A 48 4.09 21.65 -3.08
N VAL A 49 3.97 21.61 -1.77
CA VAL A 49 5.08 21.33 -0.87
C VAL A 49 5.26 19.83 -0.64
N THR A 50 4.15 19.10 -0.64
CA THR A 50 4.15 17.65 -0.42
C THR A 50 4.68 16.88 -1.63
N ASP A 51 4.42 17.33 -2.85
CA ASP A 51 4.98 16.74 -4.07
C ASP A 51 6.36 17.39 -4.34
N TRP A 52 7.40 16.84 -3.72
CA TRP A 52 8.76 17.40 -3.77
C TRP A 52 9.57 16.94 -4.98
N MET A 53 9.21 15.81 -5.59
CA MET A 53 9.89 15.29 -6.77
C MET A 53 9.45 16.06 -8.03
N GLU A 54 10.39 16.28 -8.98
CA GLU A 54 10.05 16.89 -10.26
C GLU A 54 8.97 16.10 -11.01
N GLN A 55 9.05 14.76 -10.99
CA GLN A 55 8.08 13.89 -11.66
C GLN A 55 6.68 14.01 -11.07
N GLU A 56 6.55 14.19 -9.76
CA GLU A 56 5.26 14.44 -9.09
C GLU A 56 4.64 15.73 -9.59
N ARG A 57 5.44 16.79 -9.66
CA ARG A 57 5.00 18.12 -10.14
C ARG A 57 4.67 18.14 -11.63
N GLU A 58 5.47 17.48 -12.45
CA GLU A 58 5.25 17.39 -13.89
C GLU A 58 3.99 16.57 -14.23
N ARG A 59 3.71 15.52 -13.46
CA ARG A 59 2.59 14.59 -13.72
C ARG A 59 1.33 14.92 -12.92
N GLY A 60 1.44 15.77 -11.90
CA GLY A 60 0.34 16.11 -10.98
C GLY A 60 -0.13 14.96 -10.10
N ILE A 61 0.74 13.97 -9.85
CA ILE A 61 0.44 12.79 -9.02
C ILE A 61 1.47 12.61 -7.92
N THR A 62 1.03 12.21 -6.73
CA THR A 62 1.93 11.80 -5.65
C THR A 62 2.47 10.41 -5.95
N ILE A 63 3.79 10.27 -5.97
CA ILE A 63 4.51 9.02 -6.24
C ILE A 63 5.02 8.43 -4.93
N VAL A 64 5.63 9.27 -4.10
CA VAL A 64 6.28 8.89 -2.86
C VAL A 64 5.55 9.53 -1.68
N SER A 65 5.14 8.72 -0.69
CA SER A 65 4.46 9.24 0.49
C SER A 65 5.32 10.29 1.20
N ALA A 66 4.74 11.46 1.47
CA ALA A 66 5.37 12.51 2.25
C ALA A 66 4.86 12.46 3.71
N ALA A 67 5.79 12.52 4.67
CA ALA A 67 5.44 12.63 6.07
C ALA A 67 5.70 14.06 6.55
N VAL A 68 4.67 14.73 7.03
CA VAL A 68 4.73 16.11 7.50
C VAL A 68 4.03 16.24 8.86
N SER A 69 4.57 17.12 9.70
CA SER A 69 4.00 17.41 11.02
C SER A 69 3.31 18.78 11.02
N ALA A 70 2.13 18.86 11.59
CA ALA A 70 1.33 20.06 11.71
C ALA A 70 0.78 20.20 13.15
N GLU A 71 0.29 21.38 13.48
CA GLU A 71 -0.32 21.67 14.78
C GLU A 71 -1.70 22.29 14.56
N TRP A 72 -2.73 21.76 15.24
CA TRP A 72 -4.07 22.29 15.18
C TRP A 72 -4.71 22.28 16.55
N LYS A 73 -5.16 23.48 17.02
CA LYS A 73 -5.82 23.67 18.33
C LYS A 73 -5.10 22.98 19.50
N GLY A 74 -3.77 22.98 19.51
CA GLY A 74 -2.95 22.34 20.55
C GLY A 74 -2.71 20.85 20.38
N TYR A 75 -3.13 20.24 19.28
CA TYR A 75 -2.84 18.86 18.89
C TYR A 75 -1.67 18.79 17.92
N GLN A 76 -0.79 17.82 18.12
CA GLN A 76 0.24 17.45 17.15
C GLN A 76 -0.34 16.46 16.14
N ILE A 77 -0.35 16.83 14.87
CA ILE A 77 -0.85 15.99 13.79
C ILE A 77 0.31 15.61 12.88
N ASN A 78 0.64 14.34 12.80
CA ASN A 78 1.56 13.80 11.81
C ASN A 78 0.72 13.28 10.64
N ILE A 79 0.99 13.80 9.45
CA ILE A 79 0.24 13.50 8.24
C ILE A 79 1.14 12.72 7.29
N ILE A 80 0.69 11.57 6.83
CA ILE A 80 1.33 10.82 5.76
C ILE A 80 0.45 10.95 4.52
N ASP A 81 0.95 11.69 3.54
CA ASP A 81 0.30 11.81 2.23
C ASP A 81 0.63 10.60 1.39
N THR A 82 -0.35 9.74 1.12
CA THR A 82 -0.15 8.46 0.42
C THR A 82 -0.35 8.62 -1.09
N PRO A 83 0.36 7.87 -1.95
CA PRO A 83 0.06 7.84 -3.38
C PRO A 83 -1.37 7.40 -3.67
N GLY A 84 -1.96 7.95 -4.72
CA GLY A 84 -3.30 7.56 -5.17
C GLY A 84 -3.29 6.53 -6.31
N HIS A 85 -2.13 6.28 -6.93
CA HIS A 85 -2.02 5.40 -8.08
C HIS A 85 -1.74 3.94 -7.66
N ILE A 86 -2.36 3.00 -8.37
CA ILE A 86 -2.28 1.58 -8.03
C ILE A 86 -0.87 0.99 -8.13
N ASP A 87 -0.04 1.49 -9.04
CA ASP A 87 1.35 1.06 -9.18
C ASP A 87 2.18 1.33 -7.92
N PHE A 88 1.66 2.18 -7.01
CA PHE A 88 2.29 2.51 -5.73
C PHE A 88 1.57 1.93 -4.51
N THR A 89 0.82 0.84 -4.71
CA THR A 89 0.07 0.15 -3.64
C THR A 89 0.96 -0.21 -2.44
N ALA A 90 2.22 -0.56 -2.68
CA ALA A 90 3.17 -0.85 -1.61
C ALA A 90 3.46 0.36 -0.70
N GLU A 91 3.52 1.57 -1.28
CA GLU A 91 3.65 2.82 -0.51
C GLU A 91 2.42 3.05 0.37
N VAL A 92 1.23 2.76 -0.16
CA VAL A 92 -0.03 2.86 0.61
C VAL A 92 -0.02 1.86 1.77
N GLN A 93 0.35 0.60 1.52
CA GLN A 93 0.41 -0.43 2.57
C GLN A 93 1.41 -0.08 3.67
N ARG A 94 2.60 0.40 3.31
CA ARG A 94 3.61 0.89 4.28
C ARG A 94 3.06 2.00 5.16
N SER A 95 2.39 2.95 4.55
CA SER A 95 1.79 4.08 5.24
C SER A 95 0.68 3.62 6.19
N LEU A 96 -0.26 2.81 5.71
CA LEU A 96 -1.39 2.31 6.51
C LEU A 96 -0.93 1.55 7.76
N ARG A 97 0.19 0.84 7.71
CA ARG A 97 0.73 0.07 8.84
C ARG A 97 1.15 0.94 10.03
N VAL A 98 1.51 2.18 9.78
CA VAL A 98 2.03 3.11 10.81
C VAL A 98 1.06 4.23 11.18
N LEU A 99 -0.13 4.22 10.60
CA LEU A 99 -1.19 5.18 10.90
C LEU A 99 -2.06 4.70 12.05
N ASP A 100 -2.55 5.67 12.84
CA ASP A 100 -3.56 5.43 13.86
C ASP A 100 -4.96 5.73 13.31
N GLY A 101 -5.07 6.61 12.30
CA GLY A 101 -6.32 6.95 11.65
C GLY A 101 -6.13 7.44 10.23
N GLY A 102 -7.21 7.60 9.50
CA GLY A 102 -7.17 8.05 8.11
C GLY A 102 -8.27 9.00 7.70
N ILE A 103 -7.97 9.85 6.73
CA ILE A 103 -8.95 10.65 5.98
C ILE A 103 -9.06 10.02 4.60
N VAL A 104 -10.27 9.60 4.22
CA VAL A 104 -10.55 9.09 2.87
C VAL A 104 -11.26 10.18 2.08
N VAL A 105 -10.61 10.66 1.01
CA VAL A 105 -11.15 11.73 0.16
C VAL A 105 -11.85 11.14 -1.04
N PHE A 106 -13.12 11.49 -1.24
CA PHE A 106 -13.93 11.08 -2.37
C PHE A 106 -14.28 12.28 -3.24
N ASP A 107 -14.40 12.07 -4.55
CA ASP A 107 -14.91 13.06 -5.49
C ASP A 107 -16.44 13.09 -5.45
N ALA A 108 -17.04 14.25 -5.22
CA ALA A 108 -18.51 14.40 -5.14
C ALA A 108 -19.23 14.09 -6.46
N VAL A 109 -18.52 14.07 -7.60
CA VAL A 109 -19.07 13.74 -8.91
C VAL A 109 -19.02 12.25 -9.17
N GLN A 110 -17.88 11.61 -8.86
CA GLN A 110 -17.58 10.21 -9.18
C GLN A 110 -18.01 9.24 -8.06
N GLY A 111 -18.03 9.69 -6.80
CA GLY A 111 -18.32 8.85 -5.65
C GLY A 111 -17.19 7.85 -5.37
N VAL A 112 -17.55 6.61 -5.04
CA VAL A 112 -16.58 5.53 -4.80
C VAL A 112 -16.11 4.94 -6.13
N GLU A 113 -14.81 4.91 -6.31
CA GLU A 113 -14.14 4.32 -7.46
C GLU A 113 -13.39 3.04 -7.07
N PRO A 114 -12.98 2.18 -8.03
CA PRO A 114 -12.33 0.90 -7.74
C PRO A 114 -11.08 1.03 -6.89
N GLN A 115 -10.28 2.06 -7.12
CA GLN A 115 -9.09 2.32 -6.31
C GLN A 115 -9.46 2.66 -4.86
N SER A 116 -10.55 3.41 -4.67
CA SER A 116 -11.07 3.71 -3.33
C SER A 116 -11.47 2.42 -2.60
N GLU A 117 -12.08 1.46 -3.30
CA GLU A 117 -12.43 0.15 -2.71
C GLU A 117 -11.17 -0.62 -2.27
N THR A 118 -10.15 -0.65 -3.13
CA THR A 118 -8.90 -1.35 -2.82
C THR A 118 -8.24 -0.80 -1.57
N VAL A 119 -8.07 0.53 -1.51
CA VAL A 119 -7.46 1.18 -0.35
C VAL A 119 -8.33 1.07 0.89
N TRP A 120 -9.66 1.10 0.74
CA TRP A 120 -10.60 0.88 1.82
C TRP A 120 -10.42 -0.50 2.44
N ARG A 121 -10.35 -1.58 1.63
CA ARG A 121 -10.09 -2.95 2.09
C ARG A 121 -8.73 -3.10 2.76
N GLN A 122 -7.71 -2.40 2.25
CA GLN A 122 -6.39 -2.37 2.91
C GLN A 122 -6.46 -1.71 4.29
N ALA A 123 -7.19 -0.59 4.42
CA ALA A 123 -7.41 0.06 5.70
C ALA A 123 -8.21 -0.83 6.68
N ASP A 124 -9.18 -1.61 6.17
CA ASP A 124 -9.89 -2.64 6.98
C ASP A 124 -8.92 -3.71 7.49
N ARG A 125 -8.03 -4.20 6.63
CA ARG A 125 -7.02 -5.21 7.01
C ARG A 125 -6.12 -4.75 8.15
N TYR A 126 -5.76 -3.48 8.18
CA TYR A 126 -4.94 -2.88 9.23
C TYR A 126 -5.76 -2.26 10.37
N HIS A 127 -7.09 -2.45 10.37
CA HIS A 127 -8.01 -1.90 11.36
C HIS A 127 -7.84 -0.40 11.60
N VAL A 128 -7.59 0.38 10.53
CA VAL A 128 -7.38 1.82 10.60
C VAL A 128 -8.73 2.54 10.68
N PRO A 129 -9.07 3.18 11.82
CA PRO A 129 -10.24 4.06 11.93
C PRO A 129 -10.14 5.22 10.96
N ARG A 130 -11.27 5.64 10.39
CA ARG A 130 -11.25 6.65 9.33
C ARG A 130 -12.44 7.59 9.38
N ILE A 131 -12.23 8.76 8.81
CA ILE A 131 -13.28 9.72 8.47
C ILE A 131 -13.26 9.94 6.95
N CYS A 132 -14.41 10.23 6.37
CA CYS A 132 -14.54 10.49 4.94
C CYS A 132 -14.70 11.98 4.66
N PHE A 133 -14.17 12.43 3.53
CA PHE A 133 -14.32 13.79 3.04
C PHE A 133 -14.80 13.79 1.59
N VAL A 134 -16.05 14.16 1.36
CA VAL A 134 -16.63 14.35 0.03
C VAL A 134 -16.19 15.70 -0.50
N ASN A 135 -15.15 15.66 -1.34
CA ASN A 135 -14.48 16.83 -1.91
C ASN A 135 -15.09 17.23 -3.25
N LYS A 136 -14.75 18.43 -3.72
CA LYS A 136 -15.17 18.96 -5.02
C LYS A 136 -16.68 19.22 -5.13
N MET A 137 -17.31 19.61 -4.03
CA MET A 137 -18.74 19.99 -4.01
C MET A 137 -19.06 21.18 -4.93
N ASP A 138 -18.04 21.90 -5.40
CA ASP A 138 -18.14 23.02 -6.34
C ASP A 138 -18.18 22.61 -7.83
N ARG A 139 -17.95 21.34 -8.15
CA ARG A 139 -17.97 20.84 -9.53
C ARG A 139 -19.39 20.58 -10.04
N VAL A 140 -19.56 20.79 -11.35
CA VAL A 140 -20.81 20.43 -12.04
C VAL A 140 -21.06 18.93 -11.92
N GLY A 141 -22.27 18.55 -11.51
CA GLY A 141 -22.66 17.16 -11.27
C GLY A 141 -22.31 16.65 -9.87
N ALA A 142 -21.74 17.48 -8.98
CA ALA A 142 -21.48 17.09 -7.59
C ALA A 142 -22.77 16.78 -6.83
N SER A 143 -22.81 15.66 -6.12
CA SER A 143 -23.93 15.26 -5.26
C SER A 143 -23.42 14.54 -4.02
N PHE A 144 -23.75 15.11 -2.86
CA PHE A 144 -23.40 14.54 -1.57
C PHE A 144 -24.17 13.23 -1.33
N GLU A 145 -25.47 13.22 -1.64
CA GLU A 145 -26.35 12.05 -1.44
C GLU A 145 -25.87 10.85 -2.26
N ARG A 146 -25.54 11.05 -3.54
CA ARG A 146 -25.00 9.97 -4.38
C ARG A 146 -23.67 9.44 -3.88
N SER A 147 -22.83 10.31 -3.34
CA SER A 147 -21.56 9.90 -2.75
C SER A 147 -21.78 9.01 -1.53
N ILE A 148 -22.68 9.40 -0.64
CA ILE A 148 -23.08 8.61 0.54
C ILE A 148 -23.65 7.24 0.12
N GLU A 149 -24.59 7.23 -0.84
CA GLU A 149 -25.20 6.00 -1.34
C GLU A 149 -24.15 5.07 -1.98
N SER A 150 -23.22 5.63 -2.76
CA SER A 150 -22.10 4.90 -3.34
C SER A 150 -21.21 4.25 -2.27
N MET A 151 -20.92 4.95 -1.16
CA MET A 151 -20.15 4.40 -0.04
C MET A 151 -20.89 3.22 0.63
N HIS A 152 -22.20 3.35 0.85
CA HIS A 152 -22.99 2.24 1.41
C HIS A 152 -23.00 1.02 0.49
N HIS A 153 -23.26 1.20 -0.80
CA HIS A 153 -23.38 0.07 -1.74
C HIS A 153 -22.06 -0.59 -2.09
N ARG A 154 -21.01 0.21 -2.33
CA ARG A 154 -19.74 -0.33 -2.83
C ARG A 154 -18.76 -0.72 -1.73
N LEU A 155 -18.76 0.01 -0.61
CA LEU A 155 -17.84 -0.27 0.50
C LEU A 155 -18.49 -1.09 1.62
N GLY A 156 -19.84 -1.19 1.64
CA GLY A 156 -20.56 -1.82 2.74
C GLY A 156 -20.35 -1.09 4.09
N ALA A 157 -19.95 0.18 4.04
CA ALA A 157 -19.56 0.96 5.20
C ALA A 157 -20.76 1.52 5.95
N ASN A 158 -20.75 1.46 7.27
CA ASN A 158 -21.71 2.18 8.12
C ASN A 158 -21.25 3.63 8.28
N ILE A 159 -21.70 4.49 7.35
CA ILE A 159 -21.32 5.90 7.30
C ILE A 159 -22.34 6.78 7.97
N ALA A 160 -21.86 7.79 8.69
CA ALA A 160 -22.69 8.80 9.36
C ALA A 160 -22.33 10.19 8.82
N ALA A 161 -23.28 10.84 8.17
CA ALA A 161 -23.11 12.22 7.74
C ALA A 161 -23.06 13.15 8.95
N ILE A 162 -21.93 13.80 9.18
CA ILE A 162 -21.79 14.81 10.26
C ILE A 162 -22.19 16.18 9.76
N GLN A 163 -22.10 16.38 8.45
CA GLN A 163 -22.40 17.63 7.78
C GLN A 163 -23.25 17.38 6.54
N VAL A 164 -23.98 18.40 6.14
CA VAL A 164 -24.64 18.47 4.84
C VAL A 164 -24.24 19.75 4.12
N PRO A 165 -24.13 19.75 2.78
CA PRO A 165 -23.71 20.93 2.04
C PRO A 165 -24.78 22.04 2.02
N VAL A 166 -24.33 23.30 2.01
CA VAL A 166 -25.16 24.47 1.73
C VAL A 166 -24.93 24.88 0.28
N GLY A 167 -25.89 24.52 -0.57
CA GLY A 167 -25.78 24.67 -2.01
C GLY A 167 -24.95 23.55 -2.64
N ALA A 168 -24.89 23.54 -3.97
CA ALA A 168 -24.09 22.56 -4.75
C ALA A 168 -23.50 23.27 -5.97
N GLU A 169 -22.49 22.70 -6.56
CA GLU A 169 -21.79 23.20 -7.76
C GLU A 169 -21.32 24.65 -7.56
N ALA A 170 -21.58 25.54 -8.52
CA ALA A 170 -21.21 26.95 -8.44
C ALA A 170 -21.82 27.68 -7.22
N ASN A 171 -22.91 27.16 -6.67
CA ASN A 171 -23.62 27.72 -5.52
C ASN A 171 -23.18 27.11 -4.19
N PHE A 172 -22.18 26.25 -4.17
CA PHE A 172 -21.66 25.69 -2.93
C PHE A 172 -21.01 26.80 -2.07
N ARG A 173 -21.62 27.10 -0.92
CA ARG A 173 -21.20 28.19 -0.03
C ARG A 173 -20.62 27.73 1.29
N GLY A 174 -20.95 26.51 1.74
CA GLY A 174 -20.54 26.02 3.03
C GLY A 174 -21.22 24.72 3.41
N VAL A 175 -21.31 24.47 4.70
CA VAL A 175 -21.85 23.23 5.27
C VAL A 175 -22.76 23.54 6.46
N VAL A 176 -23.68 22.63 6.77
CA VAL A 176 -24.43 22.64 8.05
C VAL A 176 -23.88 21.51 8.90
N ASP A 177 -23.43 21.81 10.09
CA ASP A 177 -23.03 20.83 11.09
C ASP A 177 -24.30 20.26 11.79
N LEU A 178 -24.46 18.93 11.66
CA LEU A 178 -25.68 18.26 12.17
C LEU A 178 -25.65 18.03 13.69
N LEU A 179 -24.51 18.13 14.34
CA LEU A 179 -24.40 18.02 15.80
C LEU A 179 -24.74 19.33 16.49
N THR A 180 -24.21 20.44 16.00
CA THR A 180 -24.40 21.76 16.56
C THR A 180 -25.61 22.49 15.98
N MET A 181 -26.17 22.01 14.86
CA MET A 181 -27.28 22.63 14.12
C MET A 181 -26.97 24.07 13.70
N LYS A 182 -25.79 24.33 13.22
CA LYS A 182 -25.34 25.61 12.70
C LYS A 182 -24.83 25.49 11.28
N ALA A 183 -25.04 26.53 10.47
CA ALA A 183 -24.40 26.63 9.18
C ALA A 183 -23.03 27.30 9.31
N ILE A 184 -22.05 26.81 8.59
CA ILE A 184 -20.69 27.35 8.50
C ILE A 184 -20.46 27.75 7.05
N LEU A 185 -20.30 29.04 6.81
CA LEU A 185 -20.18 29.63 5.48
C LEU A 185 -18.81 30.28 5.30
N TRP A 186 -18.32 30.27 4.08
CA TRP A 186 -17.07 30.94 3.69
C TRP A 186 -17.34 31.88 2.53
N ASP A 187 -17.16 33.17 2.76
CA ASP A 187 -17.37 34.22 1.76
C ASP A 187 -16.04 34.74 1.19
N ASP A 188 -14.91 34.53 1.91
CA ASP A 188 -13.58 34.92 1.46
C ASP A 188 -12.93 33.88 0.53
N SER A 189 -12.09 34.34 -0.38
CA SER A 189 -11.42 33.47 -1.37
C SER A 189 -10.35 32.51 -0.77
N LEU A 190 -9.80 32.88 0.39
CA LEU A 190 -8.81 32.09 1.11
C LEU A 190 -9.43 31.10 2.11
N GLY A 191 -10.75 31.22 2.36
CA GLY A 191 -11.47 30.38 3.31
C GLY A 191 -10.95 30.51 4.76
N THR A 192 -10.38 31.66 5.12
CA THR A 192 -9.81 31.89 6.45
C THR A 192 -10.85 32.27 7.47
N GLU A 193 -11.95 32.92 7.02
CA GLU A 193 -13.04 33.38 7.87
C GLU A 193 -14.24 32.44 7.72
N ALA A 194 -14.39 31.52 8.65
CA ALA A 194 -15.59 30.69 8.77
C ALA A 194 -16.64 31.45 9.56
N ILE A 195 -17.78 31.71 8.94
CA ILE A 195 -18.89 32.46 9.53
C ILE A 195 -19.98 31.48 9.98
N GLU A 196 -20.19 31.37 11.29
CA GLU A 196 -21.35 30.65 11.81
C GLU A 196 -22.63 31.45 11.58
N SER A 197 -23.65 30.80 11.06
CA SER A 197 -24.96 31.41 10.78
C SER A 197 -26.08 30.43 11.06
N GLU A 198 -27.32 30.96 11.03
CA GLU A 198 -28.54 30.17 11.09
C GLU A 198 -28.66 29.31 9.82
N ILE A 199 -29.31 28.15 9.96
CA ILE A 199 -29.57 27.24 8.84
C ILE A 199 -30.48 27.92 7.83
N PRO A 200 -30.15 27.92 6.53
CA PRO A 200 -31.02 28.43 5.48
C PRO A 200 -32.42 27.81 5.55
N ALA A 201 -33.46 28.64 5.41
CA ALA A 201 -34.87 28.22 5.64
C ALA A 201 -35.31 27.06 4.73
N ASP A 202 -34.78 27.00 3.52
CA ASP A 202 -35.03 25.95 2.53
C ASP A 202 -34.38 24.59 2.90
N LEU A 203 -33.33 24.58 3.74
CA LEU A 203 -32.64 23.39 4.18
C LEU A 203 -33.11 22.83 5.53
N ILE A 204 -33.90 23.60 6.31
CA ILE A 204 -34.28 23.19 7.68
C ILE A 204 -34.93 21.81 7.72
N GLY A 205 -35.81 21.49 6.78
CA GLY A 205 -36.49 20.19 6.72
C GLY A 205 -35.52 19.05 6.50
N TYR A 206 -34.64 19.18 5.51
CA TYR A 206 -33.62 18.20 5.16
C TYR A 206 -32.60 18.00 6.29
N VAL A 207 -32.14 19.11 6.88
CA VAL A 207 -31.16 19.06 7.99
C VAL A 207 -31.76 18.34 9.21
N LYS A 208 -33.05 18.59 9.54
CA LYS A 208 -33.72 17.89 10.65
C LYS A 208 -33.82 16.37 10.40
N GLU A 209 -34.14 15.97 9.18
CA GLU A 209 -34.20 14.56 8.79
C GLU A 209 -32.81 13.92 8.92
N MET A 210 -31.78 14.53 8.36
CA MET A 210 -30.40 14.02 8.41
C MET A 210 -29.86 13.96 9.84
N ARG A 211 -30.19 14.96 10.69
CA ARG A 211 -29.87 14.94 12.12
C ARG A 211 -30.56 13.76 12.82
N SER A 212 -31.82 13.51 12.56
CA SER A 212 -32.54 12.39 13.18
C SER A 212 -31.89 11.07 12.86
N ARG A 213 -31.52 10.85 11.59
CA ARG A 213 -30.76 9.66 11.15
C ARG A 213 -29.40 9.53 11.84
N LEU A 214 -28.66 10.65 11.94
CA LEU A 214 -27.37 10.68 12.63
C LEU A 214 -27.50 10.31 14.11
N LEU A 215 -28.49 10.89 14.81
CA LEU A 215 -28.73 10.58 16.23
C LEU A 215 -29.10 9.12 16.45
N GLU A 216 -29.93 8.54 15.59
CA GLU A 216 -30.28 7.13 15.61
C GLU A 216 -29.03 6.25 15.43
N GLN A 217 -28.22 6.51 14.40
CA GLN A 217 -26.98 5.76 14.17
C GLN A 217 -26.00 5.84 15.36
N ILE A 218 -25.85 7.02 15.98
CA ILE A 218 -24.98 7.17 17.16
C ILE A 218 -25.59 6.43 18.36
N ALA A 219 -26.89 6.57 18.59
CA ALA A 219 -27.58 5.94 19.70
C ALA A 219 -27.45 4.40 19.67
N GLU A 220 -27.57 3.79 18.50
CA GLU A 220 -27.41 2.33 18.29
C GLU A 220 -26.04 1.78 18.72
N THR A 221 -25.02 2.63 18.89
CA THR A 221 -23.66 2.18 19.27
C THR A 221 -23.49 1.87 20.74
N GLU A 222 -24.37 2.39 21.61
CA GLU A 222 -24.32 2.21 23.06
C GLU A 222 -25.73 2.05 23.66
N ASP A 223 -25.97 1.00 24.44
CA ASP A 223 -27.26 0.70 25.05
C ASP A 223 -27.81 1.88 25.88
N SER A 224 -26.93 2.58 26.60
CA SER A 224 -27.31 3.74 27.43
C SER A 224 -27.85 4.91 26.60
N LEU A 225 -27.26 5.15 25.43
CA LEU A 225 -27.71 6.19 24.51
C LEU A 225 -28.98 5.76 23.76
N THR A 226 -29.09 4.48 23.42
CA THR A 226 -30.32 3.92 22.83
C THR A 226 -31.52 4.16 23.75
N MET A 227 -31.37 3.89 25.05
CA MET A 227 -32.45 4.12 26.02
C MET A 227 -32.85 5.61 26.10
N ARG A 228 -31.88 6.49 26.27
CA ARG A 228 -32.13 7.96 26.31
C ARG A 228 -32.78 8.47 25.04
N TYR A 229 -32.34 8.00 23.87
CA TYR A 229 -32.93 8.37 22.59
C TYR A 229 -34.39 7.93 22.46
N LEU A 230 -34.71 6.68 22.89
CA LEU A 230 -36.07 6.14 22.87
C LEU A 230 -36.99 6.80 23.88
N GLU A 231 -36.49 7.25 25.03
CA GLU A 231 -37.21 8.02 26.03
C GLU A 231 -37.44 9.46 25.62
N GLY A 232 -36.78 9.92 24.55
CA GLY A 232 -36.87 11.28 24.03
C GLY A 232 -36.08 12.31 24.84
N ASP A 233 -35.09 11.85 25.60
CA ASP A 233 -34.20 12.71 26.37
C ASP A 233 -33.31 13.54 25.43
N ASP A 234 -33.00 14.76 25.80
CA ASP A 234 -32.02 15.58 25.09
C ASP A 234 -30.60 15.08 25.40
N ILE A 235 -29.93 14.62 24.35
CA ILE A 235 -28.54 14.15 24.44
C ILE A 235 -27.62 15.33 24.11
N SER A 236 -26.70 15.63 25.02
CA SER A 236 -25.75 16.74 24.81
C SER A 236 -24.82 16.50 23.62
N VAL A 237 -24.37 17.57 22.98
CA VAL A 237 -23.40 17.50 21.85
C VAL A 237 -22.11 16.81 22.27
N ASP A 238 -21.68 17.00 23.53
CA ASP A 238 -20.46 16.38 24.05
C ASP A 238 -20.63 14.87 24.21
N ASP A 239 -21.80 14.39 24.72
CA ASP A 239 -22.11 12.95 24.81
C ASP A 239 -22.15 12.32 23.40
N LEU A 240 -22.77 13.01 22.43
CA LEU A 240 -22.83 12.54 21.04
C LEU A 240 -21.43 12.45 20.42
N LYS A 241 -20.58 13.46 20.62
CA LYS A 241 -19.19 13.44 20.16
C LYS A 241 -18.38 12.32 20.79
N ALA A 242 -18.52 12.10 22.10
CA ALA A 242 -17.82 11.04 22.81
C ALA A 242 -18.21 9.64 22.29
N ALA A 243 -19.53 9.42 22.10
CA ALA A 243 -20.03 8.15 21.56
C ALA A 243 -19.58 7.93 20.11
N LEU A 244 -19.68 8.97 19.29
CA LEU A 244 -19.21 8.91 17.88
C LEU A 244 -17.71 8.64 17.79
N ARG A 245 -16.89 9.28 18.65
CA ARG A 245 -15.44 8.97 18.74
C ARG A 245 -15.21 7.51 19.06
N LYS A 246 -15.87 6.98 20.08
CA LYS A 246 -15.73 5.60 20.51
C LYS A 246 -16.16 4.62 19.40
N ALA A 247 -17.26 4.90 18.72
CA ALA A 247 -17.75 4.10 17.61
C ALA A 247 -16.83 4.18 16.39
N THR A 248 -16.22 5.34 16.11
CA THR A 248 -15.27 5.52 15.01
C THR A 248 -13.96 4.75 15.27
N ILE A 249 -13.41 4.85 16.49
CA ILE A 249 -12.20 4.11 16.89
C ILE A 249 -12.45 2.60 16.84
N ALA A 250 -13.64 2.16 17.22
CA ALA A 250 -14.04 0.75 17.14
C ALA A 250 -14.38 0.27 15.71
N GLY A 251 -14.32 1.14 14.70
CA GLY A 251 -14.65 0.83 13.30
C GLY A 251 -16.13 0.54 13.05
N LYS A 252 -17.02 0.92 13.98
CA LYS A 252 -18.49 0.69 13.87
C LYS A 252 -19.19 1.74 13.01
N ILE A 253 -18.72 2.97 13.04
CA ILE A 253 -19.24 4.11 12.28
C ILE A 253 -18.08 4.85 11.63
N THR A 254 -18.32 5.37 10.42
CA THR A 254 -17.37 6.23 9.71
C THR A 254 -18.02 7.62 9.50
N PRO A 255 -17.52 8.66 10.17
CA PRO A 255 -18.00 10.04 9.99
C PRO A 255 -17.72 10.57 8.59
N VAL A 256 -18.67 11.29 7.99
CA VAL A 256 -18.54 11.89 6.66
C VAL A 256 -18.69 13.39 6.72
N TYR A 257 -17.70 14.08 6.17
CA TYR A 257 -17.61 15.51 5.96
C TYR A 257 -17.75 15.85 4.47
N CYS A 258 -18.03 17.10 4.15
CA CYS A 258 -18.06 17.55 2.77
C CYS A 258 -17.44 18.94 2.60
N GLY A 259 -16.95 19.23 1.38
CA GLY A 259 -16.33 20.50 1.10
C GLY A 259 -15.78 20.63 -0.32
N SER A 260 -14.99 21.67 -0.52
CA SER A 260 -14.18 21.88 -1.72
C SER A 260 -12.80 22.39 -1.31
N SER A 261 -11.81 21.53 -1.32
CA SER A 261 -10.43 21.90 -1.00
C SER A 261 -9.89 22.96 -1.97
N LEU A 262 -10.25 22.87 -3.26
CA LEU A 262 -9.84 23.86 -4.27
C LEU A 262 -10.41 25.27 -3.98
N ARG A 263 -11.65 25.33 -3.49
CA ARG A 263 -12.33 26.58 -3.12
C ARG A 263 -12.11 26.99 -1.66
N ASN A 264 -11.25 26.27 -0.94
CA ASN A 264 -10.89 26.57 0.44
C ASN A 264 -12.08 26.50 1.42
N LYS A 265 -13.02 25.57 1.22
CA LYS A 265 -14.25 25.44 2.01
C LYS A 265 -14.38 24.06 2.63
N GLY A 266 -14.65 23.98 3.92
CA GLY A 266 -14.90 22.71 4.64
C GLY A 266 -13.68 22.01 5.20
N VAL A 267 -12.46 22.53 5.04
CA VAL A 267 -11.23 21.87 5.52
C VAL A 267 -11.00 22.06 7.02
N GLN A 268 -11.35 23.22 7.59
CA GLN A 268 -11.21 23.45 9.04
C GLN A 268 -12.13 22.51 9.86
N PRO A 269 -13.43 22.35 9.52
CA PRO A 269 -14.26 21.33 10.17
C PRO A 269 -13.74 19.91 10.02
N LEU A 270 -13.12 19.56 8.88
CA LEU A 270 -12.46 18.27 8.70
C LEU A 270 -11.30 18.10 9.68
N LEU A 271 -10.47 19.13 9.89
CA LEU A 271 -9.42 19.13 10.90
C LEU A 271 -9.96 18.99 12.33
N ASP A 272 -11.07 19.64 12.64
CA ASP A 272 -11.78 19.44 13.90
C ASP A 272 -12.24 17.98 14.06
N GLY A 273 -12.76 17.38 12.99
CA GLY A 273 -13.12 15.95 12.97
C GLY A 273 -11.94 15.02 13.19
N VAL A 274 -10.77 15.37 12.70
CA VAL A 274 -9.51 14.59 12.96
C VAL A 274 -9.20 14.54 14.46
N ILE A 275 -9.22 15.68 15.14
CA ILE A 275 -8.92 15.73 16.57
C ILE A 275 -10.05 15.17 17.43
N ASP A 276 -11.31 15.31 17.01
CA ASP A 276 -12.50 14.85 17.75
C ASP A 276 -12.71 13.33 17.64
N TYR A 277 -12.51 12.72 16.46
CA TYR A 277 -12.96 11.34 16.19
C TYR A 277 -11.85 10.35 15.90
N LEU A 278 -10.68 10.76 15.39
CA LEU A 278 -9.59 9.83 15.13
C LEU A 278 -8.79 9.53 16.41
N PRO A 279 -8.25 8.32 16.54
CA PRO A 279 -7.52 7.91 17.73
C PRO A 279 -6.18 8.63 17.89
N SER A 280 -5.75 8.73 19.14
CA SER A 280 -4.38 8.98 19.52
C SER A 280 -3.60 7.66 19.66
N PRO A 281 -2.27 7.67 19.72
CA PRO A 281 -1.51 6.47 20.04
C PRO A 281 -1.87 5.84 21.39
N ALA A 282 -2.48 6.61 22.32
CA ALA A 282 -2.96 6.11 23.61
C ALA A 282 -4.28 5.32 23.49
N ASP A 283 -5.08 5.57 22.46
CA ASP A 283 -6.34 4.87 22.21
C ASP A 283 -6.14 3.53 21.47
N ILE A 284 -4.94 3.31 20.89
CA ILE A 284 -4.62 2.12 20.11
C ILE A 284 -4.19 1.00 21.06
N PRO A 285 -4.64 -0.26 20.83
CA PRO A 285 -4.16 -1.41 21.61
C PRO A 285 -2.62 -1.51 21.56
N PRO A 286 -1.97 -2.09 22.59
CA PRO A 286 -0.55 -2.40 22.56
C PRO A 286 -0.16 -3.12 21.28
N VAL A 287 0.96 -2.76 20.67
CA VAL A 287 1.45 -3.45 19.47
C VAL A 287 1.94 -4.84 19.87
N ILE A 288 1.52 -5.83 19.09
CA ILE A 288 1.93 -7.22 19.25
C ILE A 288 3.06 -7.52 18.26
N GLY A 289 4.08 -8.21 18.74
CA GLY A 289 5.16 -8.73 17.94
C GLY A 289 5.60 -10.09 18.44
N ILE A 290 6.59 -10.68 17.80
CA ILE A 290 7.10 -12.00 18.09
C ILE A 290 8.54 -11.90 18.60
N HIS A 291 8.86 -12.60 19.69
CA HIS A 291 10.24 -12.70 20.15
C HIS A 291 11.05 -13.57 19.19
N PRO A 292 12.16 -13.08 18.58
CA PRO A 292 12.83 -13.74 17.46
C PRO A 292 13.37 -15.15 17.77
N HIS A 293 13.74 -15.43 19.03
CA HIS A 293 14.32 -16.72 19.41
C HIS A 293 13.33 -17.70 20.03
N THR A 294 12.29 -17.19 20.72
CA THR A 294 11.32 -18.06 21.42
C THR A 294 10.03 -18.28 20.65
N GLY A 295 9.75 -17.45 19.64
CA GLY A 295 8.50 -17.46 18.91
C GLY A 295 7.26 -17.03 19.73
N GLN A 296 7.45 -16.54 20.95
CA GLN A 296 6.36 -16.08 21.81
C GLN A 296 5.89 -14.70 21.43
N GLU A 297 4.60 -14.45 21.53
CA GLU A 297 4.02 -13.13 21.39
C GLU A 297 4.48 -12.21 22.53
N VAL A 298 4.81 -10.98 22.17
CA VAL A 298 5.25 -9.92 23.08
C VAL A 298 4.44 -8.67 22.78
N GLU A 299 3.87 -8.08 23.82
CA GLU A 299 3.13 -6.81 23.71
C GLU A 299 4.00 -5.61 24.11
N ARG A 300 3.73 -4.47 23.47
CA ARG A 300 4.36 -3.18 23.78
C ARG A 300 3.32 -2.07 23.83
N SER A 301 3.19 -1.45 24.99
CA SER A 301 2.35 -0.26 25.19
C SER A 301 3.08 1.02 24.77
N ALA A 302 2.32 2.02 24.34
CA ALA A 302 2.85 3.32 23.92
C ALA A 302 3.27 4.17 25.14
N GLU A 303 4.32 3.74 25.84
CA GLU A 303 4.87 4.39 27.02
C GLU A 303 6.35 4.77 26.81
N ASP A 304 6.77 5.97 27.23
CA ASP A 304 8.11 6.49 27.00
C ASP A 304 9.21 5.76 27.79
N ASP A 305 8.84 5.18 28.92
CA ASP A 305 9.78 4.47 29.80
C ASP A 305 9.77 2.95 29.57
N ALA A 306 8.97 2.46 28.63
CA ALA A 306 8.95 1.06 28.22
C ALA A 306 10.18 0.71 27.39
N SER A 307 10.43 -0.60 27.19
CA SER A 307 11.47 -1.08 26.28
C SER A 307 11.19 -0.59 24.87
N MET A 308 12.21 -0.03 24.22
CA MET A 308 12.08 0.58 22.90
C MET A 308 11.70 -0.45 21.83
N SER A 309 10.70 -0.10 21.02
CA SER A 309 10.38 -0.76 19.76
C SER A 309 9.93 0.25 18.72
N ALA A 310 10.44 0.11 17.51
CA ALA A 310 10.12 0.96 16.39
C ALA A 310 10.10 0.16 15.08
N LEU A 311 9.31 0.60 14.13
CA LEU A 311 9.24 0.04 12.78
C LEU A 311 9.84 1.02 11.78
N VAL A 312 10.78 0.55 10.96
CA VAL A 312 11.27 1.27 9.79
C VAL A 312 10.25 1.06 8.67
N PHE A 313 9.47 2.08 8.36
CA PHE A 313 8.42 1.94 7.36
C PHE A 313 8.78 2.51 5.99
N LYS A 314 9.86 3.31 5.92
CA LYS A 314 10.29 3.90 4.65
C LYS A 314 11.77 4.26 4.67
N ILE A 315 12.46 4.02 3.57
CA ILE A 315 13.83 4.48 3.31
C ILE A 315 13.78 5.48 2.17
N VAL A 316 14.56 6.56 2.27
CA VAL A 316 14.72 7.57 1.22
C VAL A 316 16.21 7.92 1.11
N SER A 317 16.73 7.92 -0.11
CA SER A 317 18.10 8.37 -0.39
C SER A 317 18.07 9.85 -0.76
N ASP A 318 18.43 10.68 0.21
CA ASP A 318 18.48 12.11 0.02
C ASP A 318 19.87 12.54 -0.50
N PRO A 319 19.97 13.35 -1.56
CA PRO A 319 21.25 13.73 -2.15
C PRO A 319 22.14 14.57 -1.24
N TYR A 320 21.58 15.23 -0.23
CA TYR A 320 22.33 16.14 0.67
C TYR A 320 22.68 15.52 2.02
N VAL A 321 21.77 14.72 2.59
CA VAL A 321 21.94 14.14 3.93
C VAL A 321 22.19 12.64 3.92
N GLY A 322 22.06 12.02 2.76
CA GLY A 322 22.24 10.57 2.58
C GLY A 322 20.99 9.77 2.92
N ARG A 323 21.17 8.57 3.44
CA ARG A 323 20.09 7.62 3.69
C ARG A 323 19.28 8.00 4.92
N LEU A 324 18.00 8.27 4.71
CA LEU A 324 16.99 8.58 5.73
C LEU A 324 16.11 7.35 5.96
N ALA A 325 16.02 6.90 7.19
CA ALA A 325 15.08 5.86 7.62
C ALA A 325 13.93 6.51 8.39
N TYR A 326 12.72 6.48 7.82
CA TYR A 326 11.51 6.91 8.52
C TYR A 326 11.06 5.81 9.45
N ILE A 327 10.81 6.17 10.70
CA ILE A 327 10.42 5.25 11.75
C ILE A 327 9.16 5.69 12.48
N ARG A 328 8.37 4.71 12.92
CA ARG A 328 7.34 4.87 13.93
C ARG A 328 7.82 4.22 15.23
N VAL A 329 7.90 4.98 16.30
CA VAL A 329 8.21 4.45 17.64
C VAL A 329 6.91 3.99 18.28
N TYR A 330 6.80 2.71 18.62
CA TYR A 330 5.61 2.15 19.27
C TYR A 330 5.72 2.15 20.78
N SER A 331 6.92 1.94 21.33
CA SER A 331 7.19 1.97 22.77
C SER A 331 8.58 2.49 23.05
N GLY A 332 8.79 3.02 24.26
CA GLY A 332 10.06 3.58 24.64
C GLY A 332 10.43 4.84 23.88
N LYS A 333 11.71 5.06 23.71
CA LYS A 333 12.25 6.22 22.98
C LYS A 333 13.54 5.88 22.25
N ILE A 334 13.77 6.58 21.14
CA ILE A 334 15.04 6.57 20.42
C ILE A 334 15.73 7.92 20.69
N THR A 335 17.00 7.87 21.09
CA THR A 335 17.81 9.08 21.33
C THR A 335 18.98 9.15 20.36
N GLN A 336 19.37 10.37 20.01
CA GLN A 336 20.53 10.61 19.15
C GLN A 336 21.80 9.99 19.77
N GLY A 337 22.57 9.26 18.97
CA GLY A 337 23.80 8.61 19.38
C GLY A 337 23.62 7.27 20.11
N SER A 338 22.41 6.86 20.45
CA SER A 338 22.11 5.56 21.07
C SER A 338 22.39 4.38 20.13
N MET A 339 22.46 3.19 20.72
CA MET A 339 22.53 1.94 19.97
C MET A 339 21.16 1.30 19.93
N VAL A 340 20.73 0.87 18.76
CA VAL A 340 19.52 0.08 18.54
C VAL A 340 19.88 -1.29 17.98
N PHE A 341 19.00 -2.26 18.18
CA PHE A 341 19.17 -3.62 17.70
C PHE A 341 18.13 -3.93 16.63
N ASN A 342 18.57 -4.45 15.49
CA ASN A 342 17.72 -4.97 14.44
C ASN A 342 17.63 -6.50 14.58
N PRO A 343 16.54 -7.05 15.13
CA PRO A 343 16.41 -8.46 15.42
C PRO A 343 16.23 -9.32 14.16
N THR A 344 15.75 -8.74 13.07
CA THR A 344 15.58 -9.45 11.79
C THR A 344 16.93 -9.81 11.16
N LYS A 345 17.95 -8.96 11.38
CA LYS A 345 19.29 -9.11 10.80
C LYS A 345 20.36 -9.46 11.82
N ASP A 346 19.97 -9.57 13.09
CA ASP A 346 20.89 -9.82 14.22
C ASP A 346 22.05 -8.80 14.26
N ARG A 347 21.73 -7.52 14.09
CA ARG A 347 22.73 -6.45 14.03
C ARG A 347 22.42 -5.28 14.97
N ARG A 348 23.47 -4.68 15.52
CA ARG A 348 23.41 -3.43 16.27
C ARG A 348 23.81 -2.28 15.38
N GLU A 349 23.01 -1.22 15.40
CA GLU A 349 23.27 -0.01 14.64
C GLU A 349 23.29 1.22 15.56
N ARG A 350 24.09 2.20 15.20
CA ARG A 350 24.14 3.47 15.93
C ARG A 350 23.20 4.47 15.29
N VAL A 351 22.33 5.02 16.10
CA VAL A 351 21.45 6.15 15.72
C VAL A 351 22.31 7.39 15.52
N GLY A 352 22.30 7.93 14.32
CA GLY A 352 22.98 9.19 14.01
C GLY A 352 22.13 10.39 14.44
N ARG A 353 21.80 11.27 13.50
CA ARG A 353 20.89 12.40 13.71
C ARG A 353 19.45 11.94 13.65
N LEU A 354 18.61 12.58 14.46
CA LEU A 354 17.16 12.42 14.44
C LEU A 354 16.52 13.67 13.86
N LEU A 355 15.56 13.51 12.98
CA LEU A 355 14.89 14.59 12.28
C LEU A 355 13.37 14.49 12.46
N ARG A 356 12.74 15.62 12.72
CA ARG A 356 11.31 15.83 12.52
C ARG A 356 11.12 16.48 11.17
N MET A 357 10.18 15.93 10.40
CA MET A 357 9.91 16.41 9.05
C MET A 357 8.75 17.40 9.08
N TYR A 358 8.98 18.58 8.55
CA TYR A 358 7.98 19.58 8.25
C TYR A 358 7.90 19.73 6.72
N ALA A 359 6.82 20.28 6.24
CA ALA A 359 6.54 20.37 4.81
C ALA A 359 7.73 20.88 3.95
N ASP A 360 8.39 21.94 4.38
CA ASP A 360 9.46 22.61 3.63
C ASP A 360 10.84 22.53 4.32
N ARG A 361 10.90 21.96 5.52
CA ARG A 361 12.15 21.97 6.33
C ARG A 361 12.25 20.74 7.23
N ARG A 362 13.46 20.52 7.69
CA ARG A 362 13.83 19.46 8.61
C ARG A 362 14.35 20.09 9.89
N GLU A 363 13.91 19.57 11.01
CA GLU A 363 14.36 20.01 12.34
C GLU A 363 15.14 18.90 13.01
N ASP A 364 16.34 19.19 13.48
CA ASP A 364 17.11 18.27 14.30
C ASP A 364 16.45 18.14 15.68
N ILE A 365 16.19 16.91 16.10
CA ILE A 365 15.63 16.59 17.40
C ILE A 365 16.55 15.63 18.15
N ASN A 366 16.51 15.65 19.48
CA ASN A 366 17.37 14.80 20.30
C ASN A 366 16.77 13.41 20.57
N GLU A 367 15.46 13.29 20.53
CA GLU A 367 14.73 12.06 20.84
C GLU A 367 13.41 11.97 20.06
N ILE A 368 12.98 10.74 19.75
CA ILE A 368 11.65 10.41 19.24
C ILE A 368 11.02 9.50 20.29
N LEU A 369 9.86 9.89 20.79
CA LEU A 369 9.14 9.23 21.88
C LEU A 369 8.09 8.22 21.36
N ALA A 370 7.56 7.37 22.24
CA ALA A 370 6.51 6.42 21.92
C ALA A 370 5.32 7.13 21.25
N GLY A 371 4.76 6.53 20.19
CA GLY A 371 3.64 7.08 19.42
C GLY A 371 4.03 8.14 18.39
N ASP A 372 5.28 8.58 18.30
CA ASP A 372 5.70 9.61 17.34
C ASP A 372 6.35 9.01 16.08
N ILE A 373 6.39 9.80 15.03
CA ILE A 373 6.99 9.49 13.74
C ILE A 373 8.16 10.46 13.51
N GLY A 374 9.29 9.93 13.06
CA GLY A 374 10.44 10.75 12.71
C GLY A 374 11.36 10.05 11.72
N ALA A 375 12.47 10.69 11.38
CA ALA A 375 13.48 10.14 10.51
C ALA A 375 14.82 10.00 11.22
N VAL A 376 15.54 8.94 10.91
CA VAL A 376 16.85 8.59 11.47
C VAL A 376 17.89 8.58 10.37
N LEU A 377 19.00 9.25 10.62
CA LEU A 377 20.21 9.17 9.80
C LEU A 377 21.20 8.21 10.45
N GLY A 378 21.97 7.52 9.62
CA GLY A 378 23.09 6.69 10.09
C GLY A 378 22.78 5.19 10.22
N LEU A 379 21.53 4.77 10.01
CA LEU A 379 21.19 3.36 9.89
C LEU A 379 21.63 2.84 8.51
N LYS A 380 22.51 1.84 8.48
CA LYS A 380 23.11 1.32 7.25
C LYS A 380 22.50 0.00 6.79
N ASP A 381 22.18 -0.84 7.75
CA ASP A 381 21.74 -2.23 7.51
C ASP A 381 20.22 -2.41 7.71
N SER A 382 19.51 -1.39 8.18
CA SER A 382 18.05 -1.45 8.36
C SER A 382 17.31 -1.04 7.10
N PHE A 383 16.29 -1.81 6.72
CA PHE A 383 15.47 -1.62 5.52
C PHE A 383 14.00 -1.43 5.89
N THR A 384 13.20 -1.11 4.88
CA THR A 384 11.74 -0.99 5.04
C THR A 384 11.15 -2.32 5.52
N GLY A 385 10.37 -2.28 6.60
CA GLY A 385 9.82 -3.45 7.28
C GLY A 385 10.63 -3.95 8.48
N ASP A 386 11.89 -3.51 8.63
CA ASP A 386 12.71 -3.93 9.76
C ASP A 386 12.23 -3.32 11.08
N THR A 387 12.35 -4.11 12.13
CA THR A 387 12.12 -3.65 13.51
C THR A 387 13.42 -3.18 14.13
N LEU A 388 13.34 -2.10 14.89
CA LEU A 388 14.40 -1.63 15.80
C LEU A 388 13.93 -1.80 17.23
N CYS A 389 14.75 -2.39 18.09
CA CYS A 389 14.38 -2.61 19.49
C CYS A 389 15.59 -2.54 20.42
N ASP A 390 15.33 -2.68 21.72
CA ASP A 390 16.38 -2.90 22.70
C ASP A 390 16.94 -4.32 22.59
N ALA A 391 18.26 -4.47 22.61
CA ALA A 391 18.91 -5.77 22.51
C ALA A 391 18.58 -6.74 23.67
N SER A 392 18.23 -6.19 24.84
CA SER A 392 17.85 -6.97 26.02
C SER A 392 16.38 -7.44 26.00
N ASN A 393 15.53 -6.76 25.24
CA ASN A 393 14.08 -7.04 25.16
C ASN A 393 13.64 -7.07 23.70
N GLN A 394 14.07 -8.12 23.01
CA GLN A 394 13.88 -8.24 21.57
C GLN A 394 12.42 -8.49 21.19
N ILE A 395 12.00 -7.88 20.10
CA ILE A 395 10.70 -8.06 19.48
C ILE A 395 10.87 -7.86 17.97
N VAL A 396 10.19 -8.67 17.18
CA VAL A 396 9.97 -8.45 15.76
C VAL A 396 8.50 -8.06 15.61
N LEU A 397 8.26 -6.85 15.16
CA LEU A 397 6.93 -6.39 14.81
C LEU A 397 6.52 -7.08 13.49
N GLU A 398 5.22 -7.19 13.25
CA GLU A 398 4.71 -7.81 12.03
C GLU A 398 5.35 -7.22 10.79
N ASN A 399 5.91 -8.08 9.94
CA ASN A 399 6.50 -7.68 8.68
C ASN A 399 5.43 -7.19 7.71
N ILE A 400 5.74 -6.10 7.00
CA ILE A 400 4.93 -5.65 5.88
C ILE A 400 5.13 -6.65 4.72
N THR A 401 4.09 -7.37 4.34
CA THR A 401 4.12 -8.24 3.17
C THR A 401 3.91 -7.41 1.93
N PHE A 402 4.94 -7.31 1.10
CA PHE A 402 4.85 -6.58 -0.17
C PHE A 402 4.36 -7.51 -1.29
N PRO A 403 3.53 -6.99 -2.21
CA PRO A 403 3.13 -7.74 -3.38
C PRO A 403 4.33 -8.01 -4.29
N GLU A 404 4.31 -9.15 -4.97
CA GLU A 404 5.31 -9.48 -5.97
C GLU A 404 5.17 -8.57 -7.20
N PRO A 405 6.30 -8.14 -7.81
CA PRO A 405 6.24 -7.34 -9.02
C PRO A 405 5.61 -8.12 -10.17
N VAL A 406 4.84 -7.43 -11.00
CA VAL A 406 4.05 -8.06 -12.09
C VAL A 406 4.60 -7.83 -13.49
N ILE A 407 5.41 -6.79 -13.69
CA ILE A 407 6.05 -6.52 -14.98
C ILE A 407 7.58 -6.46 -14.85
N SER A 408 8.27 -6.79 -15.94
CA SER A 408 9.71 -6.75 -16.02
C SER A 408 10.16 -6.12 -17.33
N VAL A 409 11.26 -5.35 -17.28
CA VAL A 409 11.93 -4.81 -18.45
C VAL A 409 13.42 -5.09 -18.38
N ALA A 410 14.04 -5.31 -19.52
CA ALA A 410 15.49 -5.38 -19.62
C ALA A 410 16.07 -3.96 -19.70
N ILE A 411 17.13 -3.71 -18.93
CA ILE A 411 17.81 -2.43 -18.91
C ILE A 411 19.31 -2.62 -19.20
N GLU A 412 19.86 -1.82 -20.11
CA GLU A 412 21.25 -1.89 -20.51
C GLU A 412 21.90 -0.51 -20.43
N PRO A 413 23.11 -0.39 -19.85
CA PRO A 413 23.83 0.88 -19.86
C PRO A 413 24.22 1.25 -21.29
N ARG A 414 24.18 2.54 -21.61
CA ARG A 414 24.62 3.01 -22.95
C ARG A 414 26.13 2.98 -23.12
N THR A 415 26.87 3.16 -22.05
CA THR A 415 28.34 3.16 -22.05
C THR A 415 28.87 2.33 -20.91
N THR A 416 30.12 1.86 -21.02
CA THR A 416 30.79 1.12 -19.94
C THR A 416 30.91 1.98 -18.67
N ALA A 417 31.08 3.29 -18.80
CA ALA A 417 31.11 4.20 -17.65
C ALA A 417 29.75 4.34 -16.93
N ASP A 418 28.66 4.02 -17.61
CA ASP A 418 27.32 4.01 -17.01
C ASP A 418 27.05 2.72 -16.25
N GLN A 419 27.80 1.65 -16.47
CA GLN A 419 27.54 0.35 -15.87
C GLN A 419 27.66 0.39 -14.34
N ASP A 420 28.75 0.92 -13.81
CA ASP A 420 28.96 1.02 -12.35
C ASP A 420 27.94 1.95 -11.70
N ARG A 421 27.68 3.09 -12.36
CA ARG A 421 26.67 4.05 -11.87
C ARG A 421 25.26 3.48 -11.94
N MET A 422 24.95 2.67 -12.94
CA MET A 422 23.66 1.98 -13.06
C MET A 422 23.50 0.97 -11.92
N ALA A 423 24.52 0.17 -11.63
CA ALA A 423 24.47 -0.78 -10.52
C ALA A 423 24.25 -0.08 -9.17
N GLU A 424 24.95 1.03 -8.91
CA GLU A 424 24.76 1.83 -7.71
C GLU A 424 23.34 2.44 -7.63
N ALA A 425 22.84 2.98 -8.73
CA ALA A 425 21.51 3.57 -8.82
C ALA A 425 20.42 2.52 -8.57
N LEU A 426 20.52 1.37 -9.22
CA LEU A 426 19.58 0.25 -9.06
C LEU A 426 19.57 -0.27 -7.63
N HIS A 427 20.74 -0.37 -6.98
CA HIS A 427 20.84 -0.79 -5.59
C HIS A 427 20.12 0.20 -4.67
N LYS A 428 20.39 1.51 -4.81
CA LYS A 428 19.73 2.53 -4.00
C LYS A 428 18.21 2.55 -4.18
N LEU A 429 17.74 2.44 -5.43
CA LEU A 429 16.30 2.40 -5.72
C LEU A 429 15.64 1.14 -5.16
N SER A 430 16.33 -0.01 -5.19
CA SER A 430 15.84 -1.26 -4.59
C SER A 430 15.82 -1.19 -3.05
N ASP A 431 16.74 -0.45 -2.43
CA ASP A 431 16.72 -0.19 -0.98
C ASP A 431 15.52 0.66 -0.55
N GLU A 432 15.09 1.58 -1.42
CA GLU A 432 13.94 2.46 -1.15
C GLU A 432 12.60 1.75 -1.36
N ASP A 433 12.53 0.92 -2.39
CA ASP A 433 11.29 0.26 -2.80
C ASP A 433 11.42 -1.27 -2.82
N PRO A 434 10.87 -1.97 -1.83
CA PRO A 434 10.90 -3.43 -1.75
C PRO A 434 10.16 -4.15 -2.90
N THR A 435 9.28 -3.45 -3.64
CA THR A 435 8.59 -4.00 -4.82
C THR A 435 9.38 -3.83 -6.11
N PHE A 436 10.46 -3.07 -6.06
CA PHE A 436 11.42 -2.95 -7.14
C PHE A 436 12.50 -4.01 -6.99
N ARG A 437 12.57 -4.94 -7.93
CA ARG A 437 13.56 -6.03 -7.92
C ARG A 437 14.50 -5.90 -9.09
N VAL A 438 15.76 -6.20 -8.84
CA VAL A 438 16.83 -6.22 -9.83
C VAL A 438 17.46 -7.59 -9.85
N ARG A 439 17.55 -8.19 -11.02
CA ARG A 439 18.29 -9.45 -11.24
C ARG A 439 19.13 -9.35 -12.49
N VAL A 440 20.23 -10.06 -12.49
CA VAL A 440 21.02 -10.30 -13.71
C VAL A 440 20.65 -11.67 -14.23
N ASP A 441 20.23 -11.73 -15.48
CA ASP A 441 19.95 -12.99 -16.16
C ASP A 441 21.29 -13.66 -16.49
N GLU A 442 21.49 -14.86 -15.98
CA GLU A 442 22.77 -15.59 -16.11
C GLU A 442 23.04 -16.05 -17.55
N GLU A 443 21.99 -16.32 -18.33
CA GLU A 443 22.13 -16.80 -19.70
C GLU A 443 22.38 -15.64 -20.69
N THR A 444 21.66 -14.54 -20.52
CA THR A 444 21.73 -13.39 -21.43
C THR A 444 22.68 -12.29 -20.96
N GLY A 445 23.06 -12.30 -19.69
CA GLY A 445 23.83 -11.24 -19.04
C GLY A 445 23.07 -9.93 -18.90
N GLN A 446 21.78 -9.91 -19.23
CA GLN A 446 20.96 -8.71 -19.15
C GLN A 446 20.57 -8.40 -17.71
N THR A 447 20.59 -7.12 -17.36
CA THR A 447 20.00 -6.66 -16.11
C THR A 447 18.49 -6.51 -16.31
N ILE A 448 17.70 -7.24 -15.54
CA ILE A 448 16.25 -7.21 -15.57
C ILE A 448 15.76 -6.48 -14.32
N ILE A 449 14.92 -5.48 -14.52
CA ILE A 449 14.23 -4.74 -13.46
C ILE A 449 12.74 -5.09 -13.50
N SER A 450 12.17 -5.32 -12.32
CA SER A 450 10.78 -5.70 -12.15
C SER A 450 10.07 -4.74 -11.21
N GLY A 451 8.79 -4.44 -11.50
CA GLY A 451 7.99 -3.49 -10.72
C GLY A 451 6.49 -3.79 -10.80
N MET A 452 5.71 -2.96 -10.11
CA MET A 452 4.27 -3.15 -9.94
C MET A 452 3.44 -2.78 -11.17
N GLY A 453 3.97 -1.93 -12.05
CA GLY A 453 3.29 -1.49 -13.25
C GLY A 453 4.20 -0.69 -14.16
N GLU A 454 3.68 -0.33 -15.33
CA GLU A 454 4.43 0.40 -16.36
C GLU A 454 4.88 1.78 -15.86
N LEU A 455 3.95 2.51 -15.22
CA LEU A 455 4.24 3.82 -14.63
C LEU A 455 5.30 3.74 -13.53
N HIS A 456 5.25 2.70 -12.70
CA HIS A 456 6.23 2.48 -11.65
C HIS A 456 7.65 2.34 -12.23
N LEU A 457 7.84 1.45 -13.21
CA LEU A 457 9.14 1.27 -13.86
C LEU A 457 9.60 2.51 -14.63
N GLU A 458 8.69 3.20 -15.32
CA GLU A 458 8.98 4.45 -16.04
C GLU A 458 9.55 5.52 -15.10
N ILE A 459 8.94 5.69 -13.91
CA ILE A 459 9.40 6.64 -12.90
C ILE A 459 10.78 6.26 -12.36
N LEU A 460 11.02 4.99 -12.07
CA LEU A 460 12.33 4.54 -11.57
C LEU A 460 13.43 4.73 -12.60
N ILE A 461 13.14 4.49 -13.88
CA ILE A 461 14.07 4.72 -14.98
C ILE A 461 14.36 6.22 -15.15
N ASP A 462 13.34 7.05 -15.07
CA ASP A 462 13.50 8.51 -15.14
C ASP A 462 14.29 9.05 -13.94
N ARG A 463 14.07 8.51 -12.73
CA ARG A 463 14.89 8.80 -11.55
C ARG A 463 16.37 8.44 -11.76
N MET A 464 16.64 7.28 -12.36
CA MET A 464 18.03 6.90 -12.70
C MET A 464 18.69 7.93 -13.60
N LEU A 465 17.97 8.43 -14.60
CA LEU A 465 18.47 9.44 -15.51
C LEU A 465 18.72 10.78 -14.80
N ARG A 466 17.75 11.29 -14.04
CA ARG A 466 17.79 12.64 -13.44
C ARG A 466 18.67 12.69 -12.18
N GLU A 467 18.47 11.76 -11.24
CA GLU A 467 19.13 11.79 -9.93
C GLU A 467 20.56 11.21 -9.99
N PHE A 468 20.74 10.12 -10.76
CA PHE A 468 22.03 9.42 -10.85
C PHE A 468 22.80 9.69 -12.15
N ARG A 469 22.21 10.42 -13.09
CA ARG A 469 22.80 10.74 -14.40
C ARG A 469 23.24 9.50 -15.19
N VAL A 470 22.47 8.43 -15.10
CA VAL A 470 22.71 7.15 -15.80
C VAL A 470 21.90 7.14 -17.08
N GLN A 471 22.56 6.97 -18.23
CA GLN A 471 21.88 6.73 -19.49
C GLN A 471 21.75 5.24 -19.74
N ALA A 472 20.51 4.76 -19.84
CA ALA A 472 20.21 3.37 -20.11
C ALA A 472 19.32 3.20 -21.34
N ARG A 473 19.39 2.02 -21.97
CA ARG A 473 18.41 1.55 -22.95
C ARG A 473 17.46 0.63 -22.24
N VAL A 474 16.17 0.81 -22.51
CA VAL A 474 15.11 -0.03 -21.93
C VAL A 474 14.55 -0.90 -23.02
N GLY A 475 14.48 -2.22 -22.76
CA GLY A 475 13.80 -3.18 -23.62
C GLY A 475 12.28 -3.09 -23.47
N LYS A 476 11.55 -3.84 -24.30
CA LYS A 476 10.08 -3.95 -24.13
C LYS A 476 9.78 -4.51 -22.74
N PRO A 477 8.69 -4.05 -22.10
CA PRO A 477 8.23 -4.64 -20.86
C PRO A 477 8.01 -6.15 -21.06
N GLN A 478 8.50 -6.94 -20.12
CA GLN A 478 8.25 -8.37 -20.08
C GLN A 478 7.24 -8.68 -18.97
N VAL A 479 6.35 -9.63 -19.27
CA VAL A 479 5.36 -10.09 -18.30
C VAL A 479 6.00 -11.13 -17.39
N ALA A 480 5.77 -11.03 -16.10
CA ALA A 480 6.19 -12.05 -15.14
C ALA A 480 5.28 -13.27 -15.26
N TYR A 481 5.61 -14.16 -16.17
CA TYR A 481 4.95 -15.46 -16.26
C TYR A 481 5.33 -16.31 -15.06
N ARG A 482 4.49 -17.31 -14.75
CA ARG A 482 4.72 -18.30 -13.71
C ARG A 482 4.47 -19.70 -14.26
N GLU A 483 5.05 -20.67 -13.60
CA GLU A 483 4.81 -22.08 -13.90
C GLU A 483 4.06 -22.73 -12.75
N THR A 484 3.19 -23.67 -13.04
CA THR A 484 2.55 -24.52 -12.04
C THR A 484 2.20 -25.87 -12.65
N ILE A 485 1.73 -26.82 -11.83
CA ILE A 485 1.27 -28.13 -12.31
C ILE A 485 -0.23 -28.25 -12.20
N THR A 486 -0.82 -29.05 -13.09
CA THR A 486 -2.28 -29.32 -13.11
C THR A 486 -2.64 -30.64 -12.46
N ARG A 487 -1.67 -31.56 -12.31
CA ARG A 487 -1.91 -32.90 -11.77
C ARG A 487 -0.97 -33.23 -10.62
N PRO A 488 -1.46 -33.94 -9.60
CA PRO A 488 -0.62 -34.41 -8.51
C PRO A 488 0.33 -35.53 -8.99
N VAL A 489 1.56 -35.49 -8.47
CA VAL A 489 2.59 -36.49 -8.72
C VAL A 489 2.94 -37.17 -7.41
N VAL A 490 2.58 -38.44 -7.30
CA VAL A 490 2.77 -39.22 -6.07
C VAL A 490 4.25 -39.51 -5.83
N LYS A 491 5.03 -39.71 -6.90
CA LYS A 491 6.46 -40.07 -6.79
C LYS A 491 7.29 -39.34 -7.86
N ALA A 492 8.13 -38.43 -7.37
CA ALA A 492 9.23 -37.82 -8.12
C ALA A 492 10.53 -38.18 -7.40
N GLU A 493 11.36 -38.99 -8.06
CA GLU A 493 12.54 -39.61 -7.45
C GLU A 493 13.77 -39.26 -8.23
N TYR A 494 14.81 -38.81 -7.54
CA TYR A 494 16.10 -38.63 -8.16
C TYR A 494 17.22 -39.11 -7.26
N ARG A 495 18.17 -39.85 -7.86
CA ARG A 495 19.36 -40.31 -7.21
C ARG A 495 20.59 -39.66 -7.86
N TYR A 496 21.18 -38.74 -7.15
CA TYR A 496 22.40 -38.06 -7.56
C TYR A 496 23.59 -38.87 -7.15
N VAL A 497 24.31 -39.43 -8.11
CA VAL A 497 25.54 -40.21 -7.88
C VAL A 497 26.62 -39.67 -8.81
N LYS A 498 27.75 -39.23 -8.24
CA LYS A 498 28.91 -38.76 -9.00
C LYS A 498 30.19 -39.33 -8.37
N GLN A 499 30.98 -40.05 -9.15
CA GLN A 499 32.28 -40.53 -8.76
C GLN A 499 33.36 -39.75 -9.51
N THR A 500 34.14 -38.95 -8.79
CA THR A 500 35.32 -38.26 -9.32
C THR A 500 36.48 -38.55 -8.40
N GLY A 501 37.27 -39.55 -8.75
CA GLY A 501 38.58 -39.92 -8.17
C GLY A 501 38.87 -39.47 -6.73
N GLY A 502 38.33 -40.17 -5.72
CA GLY A 502 38.46 -39.85 -4.31
C GLY A 502 37.16 -40.10 -3.55
N HIS A 503 36.60 -39.09 -2.92
CA HIS A 503 35.25 -39.16 -2.32
C HIS A 503 34.17 -39.03 -3.40
N GLY A 504 33.18 -39.95 -3.39
CA GLY A 504 32.00 -39.91 -4.22
C GLY A 504 30.99 -38.82 -3.71
N GLN A 505 29.96 -38.57 -4.49
CA GLN A 505 28.81 -37.76 -4.07
C GLN A 505 27.53 -38.60 -4.18
N TYR A 506 26.74 -38.66 -3.13
CA TYR A 506 25.50 -39.43 -3.09
C TYR A 506 24.39 -38.63 -2.42
N GLY A 507 23.26 -38.50 -3.11
CA GLY A 507 22.02 -37.97 -2.56
C GLY A 507 20.83 -38.64 -3.24
N HIS A 508 19.88 -39.12 -2.47
CA HIS A 508 18.66 -39.74 -3.01
C HIS A 508 17.44 -39.19 -2.32
N VAL A 509 16.53 -38.60 -3.10
CA VAL A 509 15.37 -37.89 -2.60
C VAL A 509 14.12 -38.36 -3.36
N ILE A 510 13.04 -38.57 -2.63
CA ILE A 510 11.72 -38.89 -3.17
C ILE A 510 10.71 -37.85 -2.67
N LEU A 511 10.13 -37.14 -3.64
CA LEU A 511 9.13 -36.09 -3.40
C LEU A 511 7.76 -36.53 -3.90
N SER A 512 6.71 -36.01 -3.29
CA SER A 512 5.40 -35.93 -3.91
C SER A 512 5.04 -34.46 -4.12
N LEU A 513 4.41 -34.16 -5.26
CA LEU A 513 4.00 -32.82 -5.64
C LEU A 513 2.50 -32.80 -5.85
N ALA A 514 1.83 -31.74 -5.42
CA ALA A 514 0.41 -31.54 -5.70
C ALA A 514 0.16 -30.04 -5.98
N PRO A 515 -0.84 -29.73 -6.83
CA PRO A 515 -1.29 -28.33 -7.00
C PRO A 515 -1.65 -27.73 -5.65
N GLY A 516 -1.19 -26.51 -5.38
CA GLY A 516 -1.53 -25.70 -4.21
C GLY A 516 -2.68 -24.75 -4.49
N GLU A 517 -3.10 -24.01 -3.47
CA GLU A 517 -4.05 -22.92 -3.63
C GLU A 517 -3.37 -21.73 -4.35
N PRO A 518 -4.09 -20.98 -5.18
CA PRO A 518 -3.57 -19.79 -5.82
C PRO A 518 -2.96 -18.80 -4.79
N GLY A 519 -1.71 -18.39 -5.03
CA GLY A 519 -0.97 -17.51 -4.15
C GLY A 519 -0.29 -18.17 -2.95
N SER A 520 -0.33 -19.52 -2.84
CA SER A 520 0.32 -20.25 -1.75
C SER A 520 1.84 -20.40 -1.92
N GLY A 521 2.37 -20.09 -3.12
CA GLY A 521 3.79 -20.26 -3.44
C GLY A 521 4.23 -21.73 -3.38
N ILE A 522 5.39 -22.00 -2.80
CA ILE A 522 5.89 -23.37 -2.56
C ILE A 522 5.65 -23.70 -1.09
N ALA A 523 4.71 -24.61 -0.83
CA ALA A 523 4.47 -25.17 0.49
C ALA A 523 5.29 -26.46 0.64
N TYR A 524 6.39 -26.39 1.40
CA TYR A 524 7.28 -27.53 1.64
C TYR A 524 6.94 -28.20 2.97
N GLU A 525 6.76 -29.53 2.92
CA GLU A 525 6.49 -30.38 4.08
C GLU A 525 7.52 -31.52 4.16
N ASN A 526 8.02 -31.75 5.36
CA ASN A 526 8.97 -32.82 5.62
C ASN A 526 8.31 -33.93 6.45
N ASP A 527 8.10 -35.08 5.81
CA ASP A 527 7.47 -36.28 6.42
C ASP A 527 8.46 -37.45 6.54
N ILE A 528 9.75 -37.17 6.62
CA ILE A 528 10.76 -38.22 6.80
C ILE A 528 10.57 -38.89 8.16
N VAL A 529 10.40 -40.22 8.14
CA VAL A 529 10.27 -41.08 9.33
C VAL A 529 11.41 -42.07 9.38
N GLY A 530 11.90 -42.40 10.58
CA GLY A 530 12.88 -43.46 10.77
C GLY A 530 14.32 -43.13 10.43
N GLY A 531 14.65 -41.86 10.14
CA GLY A 531 16.03 -41.41 9.91
C GLY A 531 16.64 -41.89 8.58
N VAL A 532 15.81 -42.18 7.56
CA VAL A 532 16.26 -42.59 6.22
C VAL A 532 17.11 -41.51 5.53
N ILE A 533 16.89 -40.24 5.93
CA ILE A 533 17.77 -39.12 5.62
C ILE A 533 18.18 -38.46 6.95
N PRO A 534 19.48 -38.26 7.21
CA PRO A 534 19.93 -37.51 8.40
C PRO A 534 19.41 -36.08 8.44
N LYS A 535 19.10 -35.61 9.65
CA LYS A 535 18.50 -34.27 9.87
C LYS A 535 19.35 -33.12 9.31
N GLU A 536 20.65 -33.27 9.31
CA GLU A 536 21.60 -32.28 8.79
C GLU A 536 21.37 -31.92 7.31
N TYR A 537 20.91 -32.90 6.50
CA TYR A 537 20.69 -32.69 5.05
C TYR A 537 19.29 -32.12 4.69
N LEU A 538 18.35 -32.11 5.64
CA LEU A 538 16.97 -31.66 5.37
C LEU A 538 16.89 -30.20 4.88
N SER A 539 17.68 -29.31 5.47
CA SER A 539 17.77 -27.92 5.03
C SER A 539 18.35 -27.76 3.63
N ALA A 540 19.31 -28.64 3.25
CA ALA A 540 19.86 -28.63 1.89
C ALA A 540 18.84 -29.10 0.84
N ILE A 541 18.00 -30.06 1.19
CA ILE A 541 16.90 -30.54 0.34
C ILE A 541 15.88 -29.43 0.10
N GLU A 542 15.41 -28.78 1.17
CA GLU A 542 14.47 -27.66 1.09
C GLU A 542 15.01 -26.53 0.22
N LYS A 543 16.26 -26.12 0.43
CA LYS A 543 16.93 -25.12 -0.42
C LYS A 543 17.00 -25.56 -1.88
N GLY A 544 17.28 -26.85 -2.15
CA GLY A 544 17.33 -27.40 -3.51
C GLY A 544 15.98 -27.33 -4.22
N VAL A 545 14.87 -27.56 -3.50
CA VAL A 545 13.51 -27.41 -4.02
C VAL A 545 13.20 -25.96 -4.34
N HIS A 546 13.45 -25.04 -3.39
CA HIS A 546 13.17 -23.61 -3.58
C HIS A 546 13.98 -23.00 -4.73
N GLU A 547 15.28 -23.27 -4.80
CA GLU A 547 16.11 -22.76 -5.90
C GLU A 547 15.68 -23.33 -7.27
N ALA A 548 15.25 -24.59 -7.32
CA ALA A 548 14.73 -25.18 -8.55
C ALA A 548 13.38 -24.55 -8.96
N ALA A 549 12.54 -24.21 -7.98
CA ALA A 549 11.29 -23.53 -8.21
C ALA A 549 11.52 -22.08 -8.71
N GLU A 550 12.46 -21.36 -8.12
CA GLU A 550 12.83 -20.00 -8.56
C GLU A 550 13.41 -19.98 -9.99
N ALA A 551 14.21 -20.98 -10.33
CA ALA A 551 14.83 -21.09 -11.65
C ALA A 551 13.84 -21.47 -12.76
N GLY A 552 12.67 -22.02 -12.39
CA GLY A 552 11.71 -22.55 -13.34
C GLY A 552 12.11 -23.89 -13.96
N VAL A 553 11.18 -24.53 -14.65
CA VAL A 553 11.37 -25.87 -15.19
C VAL A 553 10.92 -25.98 -16.65
N LEU A 554 9.86 -25.29 -17.04
CA LEU A 554 9.26 -25.35 -18.39
C LEU A 554 9.86 -24.29 -19.33
N ALA A 555 9.93 -23.06 -18.88
CA ALA A 555 10.37 -21.90 -19.65
C ALA A 555 11.30 -20.96 -18.85
N GLY A 556 11.74 -21.37 -17.68
CA GLY A 556 12.62 -20.56 -16.81
C GLY A 556 11.86 -19.52 -15.97
N TYR A 557 10.54 -19.64 -15.85
CA TYR A 557 9.73 -18.80 -14.97
C TYR A 557 9.51 -19.46 -13.61
N PRO A 558 9.40 -18.67 -12.52
CA PRO A 558 9.22 -19.25 -11.20
C PRO A 558 8.03 -20.21 -11.13
N VAL A 559 8.27 -21.39 -10.57
CA VAL A 559 7.23 -22.36 -10.26
C VAL A 559 6.55 -21.97 -8.97
N VAL A 560 5.22 -21.89 -8.96
CA VAL A 560 4.40 -21.44 -7.81
C VAL A 560 3.20 -22.34 -7.59
N ASP A 561 2.56 -22.17 -6.41
CA ASP A 561 1.31 -22.82 -6.04
C ASP A 561 1.40 -24.34 -6.08
N ILE A 562 2.45 -24.85 -5.44
CA ILE A 562 2.73 -26.28 -5.35
C ILE A 562 3.01 -26.69 -3.91
N LYS A 563 2.34 -27.76 -3.49
CA LYS A 563 2.67 -28.48 -2.25
C LYS A 563 3.72 -29.53 -2.55
N VAL A 564 4.87 -29.43 -1.93
CA VAL A 564 5.99 -30.35 -2.05
C VAL A 564 6.17 -31.08 -0.74
N ARG A 565 6.11 -32.40 -0.78
CA ARG A 565 6.27 -33.24 0.41
C ARG A 565 7.45 -34.17 0.21
N LEU A 566 8.45 -34.04 1.07
CA LEU A 566 9.56 -34.98 1.18
C LEU A 566 9.12 -36.14 2.09
N TYR A 567 9.03 -37.36 1.57
CA TYR A 567 8.54 -38.50 2.35
C TYR A 567 9.49 -39.72 2.39
N ASP A 568 10.46 -39.80 1.49
CA ASP A 568 11.42 -40.92 1.49
C ASP A 568 12.75 -40.52 0.82
N GLY A 569 13.77 -41.35 0.98
CA GLY A 569 15.06 -41.17 0.37
C GLY A 569 16.10 -42.16 0.96
N SER A 570 17.36 -41.97 0.63
CA SER A 570 18.46 -42.72 1.25
C SER A 570 19.74 -41.91 1.24
N TYR A 571 20.63 -42.25 2.14
CA TYR A 571 21.97 -41.66 2.25
C TYR A 571 23.07 -42.71 2.20
N HIS A 572 24.29 -42.28 1.98
CA HIS A 572 25.48 -43.07 2.05
C HIS A 572 26.43 -42.48 3.11
N GLU A 573 26.89 -43.32 4.05
CA GLU A 573 27.66 -42.86 5.22
C GLU A 573 28.91 -42.03 4.90
N VAL A 574 29.52 -42.23 3.74
CA VAL A 574 30.79 -41.59 3.36
C VAL A 574 30.61 -40.55 2.24
N ASP A 575 29.68 -40.78 1.30
CA ASP A 575 29.57 -40.01 0.05
C ASP A 575 28.41 -39.00 0.08
N SER A 576 27.61 -38.99 1.11
CA SER A 576 26.51 -38.02 1.24
C SER A 576 27.04 -36.66 1.69
N SER A 577 26.48 -35.59 1.08
CA SER A 577 26.82 -34.19 1.39
C SER A 577 25.61 -33.31 1.14
N ASP A 578 25.62 -32.09 1.73
CA ASP A 578 24.60 -31.06 1.49
C ASP A 578 24.44 -30.79 0.00
N MET A 579 25.53 -30.67 -0.72
CA MET A 579 25.51 -30.42 -2.16
C MET A 579 24.85 -31.55 -2.94
N ALA A 580 25.15 -32.82 -2.58
CA ALA A 580 24.56 -33.97 -3.25
C ALA A 580 23.04 -34.05 -3.01
N PHE A 581 22.57 -33.78 -1.80
CA PHE A 581 21.15 -33.73 -1.47
C PHE A 581 20.44 -32.55 -2.09
N LYS A 582 21.07 -31.37 -2.11
CA LYS A 582 20.57 -30.20 -2.80
C LYS A 582 20.34 -30.48 -4.29
N MET A 583 21.34 -31.08 -4.96
CA MET A 583 21.23 -31.47 -6.37
C MET A 583 20.17 -32.54 -6.60
N ALA A 584 20.09 -33.55 -5.73
CA ALA A 584 19.09 -34.60 -5.83
C ALA A 584 17.66 -34.02 -5.67
N ALA A 585 17.45 -33.12 -4.73
CA ALA A 585 16.18 -32.46 -4.51
C ALA A 585 15.78 -31.58 -5.70
N SER A 586 16.68 -30.76 -6.22
CA SER A 586 16.47 -29.95 -7.41
C SER A 586 16.03 -30.79 -8.62
N MET A 587 16.72 -31.89 -8.86
CA MET A 587 16.42 -32.77 -9.99
C MET A 587 15.12 -33.57 -9.79
N ALA A 588 14.84 -34.04 -8.56
CA ALA A 588 13.59 -34.71 -8.21
C ALA A 588 12.40 -33.75 -8.40
N PHE A 589 12.54 -32.49 -7.96
CA PHE A 589 11.53 -31.46 -8.17
C PHE A 589 11.26 -31.23 -9.65
N LYS A 590 12.29 -31.02 -10.47
CA LYS A 590 12.16 -30.84 -11.93
C LYS A 590 11.47 -32.02 -12.61
N GLU A 591 11.84 -33.25 -12.24
CA GLU A 591 11.17 -34.45 -12.75
C GLU A 591 9.69 -34.49 -12.34
N GLY A 592 9.38 -34.10 -11.09
CA GLY A 592 8.03 -34.01 -10.62
C GLY A 592 7.19 -32.98 -11.37
N ILE A 593 7.75 -31.81 -11.64
CA ILE A 593 7.09 -30.77 -12.45
C ILE A 593 6.76 -31.30 -13.84
N HIS A 594 7.72 -31.93 -14.55
CA HIS A 594 7.45 -32.49 -15.89
C HIS A 594 6.34 -33.55 -15.88
N LYS A 595 6.26 -34.38 -14.83
CA LYS A 595 5.19 -35.40 -14.70
C LYS A 595 3.84 -34.81 -14.31
N GLY A 596 3.82 -33.62 -13.70
CA GLY A 596 2.63 -32.93 -13.20
C GLY A 596 1.85 -32.19 -14.26
N GLU A 597 2.15 -32.34 -15.56
CA GLU A 597 1.59 -31.56 -16.66
C GLU A 597 1.71 -30.04 -16.38
N PRO A 598 2.94 -29.53 -16.51
CA PRO A 598 3.21 -28.13 -16.21
C PRO A 598 2.52 -27.19 -17.21
N ILE A 599 2.00 -26.08 -16.69
CA ILE A 599 1.40 -24.99 -17.46
C ILE A 599 2.07 -23.66 -17.14
N LEU A 600 2.04 -22.76 -18.12
CA LEU A 600 2.36 -21.36 -17.91
C LEU A 600 1.13 -20.59 -17.44
N GLN A 601 1.33 -19.66 -16.53
CA GLN A 601 0.32 -18.72 -16.07
C GLN A 601 0.77 -17.29 -16.39
N GLU A 602 -0.20 -16.46 -16.76
CA GLU A 602 -0.02 -15.03 -17.01
C GLU A 602 -0.86 -14.20 -16.04
N PRO A 603 -0.39 -13.01 -15.64
CA PRO A 603 -1.16 -12.13 -14.78
C PRO A 603 -2.36 -11.54 -15.55
N ILE A 604 -3.53 -11.66 -14.96
CA ILE A 604 -4.78 -11.10 -15.45
C ILE A 604 -5.06 -9.82 -14.65
N MET A 605 -5.34 -8.76 -15.39
CA MET A 605 -5.66 -7.46 -14.85
C MET A 605 -7.17 -7.22 -14.90
N LYS A 606 -7.74 -6.77 -13.81
CA LYS A 606 -9.07 -6.16 -13.81
C LYS A 606 -8.91 -4.74 -14.36
N VAL A 607 -9.48 -4.53 -15.54
CA VAL A 607 -9.41 -3.26 -16.27
C VAL A 607 -10.78 -2.61 -16.22
N GLU A 608 -10.82 -1.33 -15.85
CA GLU A 608 -12.03 -0.51 -15.90
C GLU A 608 -11.74 0.70 -16.79
N VAL A 609 -12.53 0.81 -17.85
CA VAL A 609 -12.41 1.89 -18.83
C VAL A 609 -13.61 2.80 -18.71
N ILE A 610 -13.37 4.09 -18.52
CA ILE A 610 -14.41 5.11 -18.44
C ILE A 610 -14.27 6.03 -19.63
N ALA A 611 -15.33 6.15 -20.42
CA ALA A 611 -15.36 7.05 -21.55
C ALA A 611 -16.82 7.46 -21.88
N PRO A 612 -17.02 8.50 -22.71
CA PRO A 612 -18.36 8.85 -23.21
C PRO A 612 -19.03 7.67 -23.92
N ASP A 613 -20.34 7.55 -23.75
CA ASP A 613 -21.16 6.46 -24.28
C ASP A 613 -20.96 6.21 -25.80
N GLU A 614 -20.71 7.26 -26.57
CA GLU A 614 -20.44 7.17 -28.01
C GLU A 614 -19.26 6.28 -28.40
N PHE A 615 -18.29 6.03 -27.48
CA PHE A 615 -17.12 5.18 -27.71
C PHE A 615 -17.24 3.78 -27.15
N LEU A 616 -18.39 3.42 -26.54
CA LEU A 616 -18.59 2.12 -25.90
C LEU A 616 -18.25 0.94 -26.81
N GLY A 617 -18.75 0.97 -28.05
CA GLY A 617 -18.51 -0.12 -29.01
C GLY A 617 -17.04 -0.29 -29.38
N GLU A 618 -16.32 0.81 -29.53
CA GLU A 618 -14.88 0.80 -29.83
C GLU A 618 -14.06 0.25 -28.66
N ILE A 619 -14.36 0.69 -27.44
CA ILE A 619 -13.69 0.20 -26.21
C ILE A 619 -13.90 -1.30 -26.05
N MET A 620 -15.14 -1.78 -26.19
CA MET A 620 -15.44 -3.21 -26.11
C MET A 620 -14.70 -4.00 -27.21
N GLY A 621 -14.61 -3.45 -28.43
CA GLY A 621 -13.84 -4.01 -29.51
C GLY A 621 -12.34 -4.10 -29.21
N GLN A 622 -11.76 -3.05 -28.67
CA GLN A 622 -10.34 -3.01 -28.27
C GLN A 622 -10.04 -4.03 -27.16
N LEU A 623 -10.87 -4.10 -26.11
CA LEU A 623 -10.68 -5.04 -25.02
C LEU A 623 -10.81 -6.49 -25.49
N ASN A 624 -11.78 -6.80 -26.34
CA ASN A 624 -11.92 -8.14 -26.93
C ASN A 624 -10.73 -8.53 -27.83
N ALA A 625 -10.23 -7.59 -28.64
CA ALA A 625 -9.03 -7.81 -29.47
C ALA A 625 -7.77 -8.09 -28.61
N ARG A 626 -7.75 -7.62 -27.38
CA ARG A 626 -6.70 -7.84 -26.37
C ARG A 626 -6.96 -9.04 -25.47
N ARG A 627 -7.67 -10.04 -25.94
CA ARG A 627 -8.06 -11.25 -25.19
C ARG A 627 -8.83 -10.94 -23.89
N GLY A 628 -9.43 -9.75 -23.79
CA GLY A 628 -10.19 -9.33 -22.63
C GLY A 628 -11.53 -10.06 -22.53
N ASN A 629 -11.88 -10.47 -21.33
CA ASN A 629 -13.20 -10.99 -20.99
C ASN A 629 -14.01 -9.87 -20.33
N ILE A 630 -15.00 -9.32 -21.03
CA ILE A 630 -15.83 -8.24 -20.51
C ILE A 630 -16.76 -8.80 -19.43
N ILE A 631 -16.69 -8.21 -18.22
CA ILE A 631 -17.49 -8.60 -17.06
C ILE A 631 -18.84 -7.88 -17.09
N GLY A 632 -18.83 -6.59 -17.47
CA GLY A 632 -20.02 -5.76 -17.47
C GLY A 632 -19.76 -4.33 -17.90
N THR A 633 -20.88 -3.63 -18.08
CA THR A 633 -20.87 -2.18 -18.35
C THR A 633 -21.80 -1.48 -17.37
N GLU A 634 -21.42 -0.31 -16.92
CA GLU A 634 -22.21 0.51 -16.00
C GLU A 634 -22.29 1.94 -16.52
N MET A 635 -23.50 2.48 -16.55
CA MET A 635 -23.71 3.88 -16.91
C MET A 635 -23.31 4.79 -15.73
N ARG A 636 -22.49 5.78 -16.03
CA ARG A 636 -22.02 6.78 -15.06
C ARG A 636 -22.66 8.15 -15.34
N PRO A 637 -22.70 9.04 -14.35
CA PRO A 637 -23.15 10.41 -14.54
C PRO A 637 -22.37 11.13 -15.65
N GLY A 638 -23.04 12.03 -16.39
CA GLY A 638 -22.40 12.80 -17.47
C GLY A 638 -22.33 12.08 -18.81
N ASN A 639 -23.24 11.13 -19.06
CA ASN A 639 -23.31 10.34 -20.31
C ASN A 639 -22.02 9.57 -20.59
N THR A 640 -21.41 9.05 -19.53
CA THR A 640 -20.21 8.20 -19.59
C THR A 640 -20.55 6.75 -19.26
N GLN A 641 -19.83 5.84 -19.88
CA GLN A 641 -19.92 4.39 -19.62
C GLN A 641 -18.61 3.93 -18.94
N MET A 642 -18.75 3.03 -18.00
CA MET A 642 -17.65 2.26 -17.46
C MET A 642 -17.74 0.82 -17.98
N VAL A 643 -16.65 0.35 -18.59
CA VAL A 643 -16.52 -1.05 -19.06
C VAL A 643 -15.52 -1.75 -18.16
N SER A 644 -15.95 -2.83 -17.52
CA SER A 644 -15.09 -3.67 -16.68
C SER A 644 -14.74 -4.96 -17.44
N ALA A 645 -13.46 -5.29 -17.50
CA ALA A 645 -12.97 -6.49 -18.18
C ALA A 645 -11.79 -7.13 -17.46
N MET A 646 -11.61 -8.43 -17.62
CA MET A 646 -10.39 -9.15 -17.25
C MET A 646 -9.51 -9.29 -18.48
N VAL A 647 -8.30 -8.72 -18.45
CA VAL A 647 -7.41 -8.66 -19.60
C VAL A 647 -6.01 -9.12 -19.19
N PRO A 648 -5.34 -9.98 -19.99
CA PRO A 648 -3.94 -10.33 -19.72
C PRO A 648 -3.04 -9.10 -19.76
N LEU A 649 -2.12 -8.97 -18.80
CA LEU A 649 -1.20 -7.82 -18.72
C LEU A 649 -0.38 -7.66 -20.02
N ALA A 650 0.02 -8.75 -20.64
CA ALA A 650 0.75 -8.74 -21.91
C ALA A 650 0.05 -7.92 -23.01
N GLU A 651 -1.28 -7.90 -23.01
CA GLU A 651 -2.11 -7.22 -24.00
C GLU A 651 -2.38 -5.75 -23.64
N MET A 652 -2.07 -5.33 -22.41
CA MET A 652 -2.35 -3.97 -21.94
C MET A 652 -1.26 -2.97 -22.31
N PHE A 653 -0.08 -3.44 -22.71
CA PHE A 653 0.99 -2.54 -23.13
C PHE A 653 0.57 -1.70 -24.34
N GLY A 654 0.75 -0.37 -24.23
CA GLY A 654 0.34 0.59 -25.24
C GLY A 654 -1.17 0.92 -25.26
N TYR A 655 -1.99 0.27 -24.42
CA TYR A 655 -3.44 0.49 -24.41
C TYR A 655 -3.82 1.95 -24.09
N ALA A 656 -3.07 2.63 -23.22
CA ALA A 656 -3.29 4.05 -22.92
C ALA A 656 -3.29 4.93 -24.20
N THR A 657 -2.37 4.67 -25.10
CA THR A 657 -2.25 5.40 -26.37
C THR A 657 -3.41 5.08 -27.30
N ASP A 658 -3.77 3.80 -27.42
CA ASP A 658 -4.87 3.35 -28.27
C ASP A 658 -6.21 3.89 -27.78
N LEU A 659 -6.45 3.84 -26.46
CA LEU A 659 -7.66 4.39 -25.83
C LEU A 659 -7.77 5.90 -26.06
N ARG A 660 -6.70 6.67 -25.82
CA ARG A 660 -6.69 8.12 -26.06
C ARG A 660 -6.97 8.46 -27.52
N SER A 661 -6.38 7.72 -28.45
CA SER A 661 -6.60 7.92 -29.89
C SER A 661 -8.06 7.64 -30.25
N ALA A 662 -8.64 6.54 -29.77
CA ALA A 662 -10.01 6.13 -30.05
C ALA A 662 -11.04 7.07 -29.42
N THR A 663 -10.78 7.59 -28.23
CA THR A 663 -11.74 8.42 -27.47
C THR A 663 -11.46 9.92 -27.56
N GLN A 664 -10.58 10.36 -28.45
CA GLN A 664 -10.17 11.76 -28.61
C GLN A 664 -9.62 12.36 -27.29
N GLY A 665 -8.91 11.54 -26.52
CA GLY A 665 -8.34 11.95 -25.23
C GLY A 665 -9.33 11.94 -24.04
N ARG A 666 -10.61 11.56 -24.28
CA ARG A 666 -11.65 11.60 -23.24
C ARG A 666 -11.79 10.30 -22.46
N GLY A 667 -11.19 9.20 -22.94
CA GLY A 667 -11.17 7.91 -22.25
C GLY A 667 -10.05 7.82 -21.22
N VAL A 668 -10.36 7.30 -20.06
CA VAL A 668 -9.40 6.94 -19.02
C VAL A 668 -9.60 5.48 -18.66
N PHE A 669 -8.52 4.80 -18.24
CA PHE A 669 -8.64 3.47 -17.71
C PHE A 669 -7.81 3.31 -16.45
N THR A 670 -8.22 2.36 -15.64
CA THR A 670 -7.47 1.84 -14.51
C THR A 670 -7.29 0.35 -14.71
N MET A 671 -6.18 -0.19 -14.27
CA MET A 671 -5.99 -1.64 -14.25
C MET A 671 -5.40 -2.04 -12.90
N GLU A 672 -5.86 -3.18 -12.41
CA GLU A 672 -5.49 -3.75 -11.15
C GLU A 672 -5.17 -5.22 -11.34
N PHE A 673 -4.09 -5.71 -10.72
CA PHE A 673 -3.83 -7.14 -10.72
C PHE A 673 -4.96 -7.86 -9.99
N ASP A 674 -5.54 -8.87 -10.63
CA ASP A 674 -6.59 -9.69 -10.04
C ASP A 674 -6.07 -11.08 -9.66
N HIS A 675 -5.64 -11.87 -10.64
CA HIS A 675 -5.14 -13.22 -10.43
C HIS A 675 -4.21 -13.67 -11.56
N TYR A 676 -3.59 -14.83 -11.38
CA TYR A 676 -2.89 -15.53 -12.44
C TYR A 676 -3.83 -16.55 -13.10
N SER A 677 -3.81 -16.64 -14.43
CA SER A 677 -4.58 -17.61 -15.20
C SER A 677 -3.71 -18.34 -16.20
N GLN A 678 -4.13 -19.54 -16.59
CA GLN A 678 -3.42 -20.34 -17.57
C GLN A 678 -3.33 -19.60 -18.90
N VAL A 679 -2.13 -19.56 -19.47
CA VAL A 679 -1.87 -19.01 -20.80
C VAL A 679 -2.52 -19.92 -21.87
N SER A 680 -3.13 -19.32 -22.90
CA SER A 680 -3.69 -20.10 -24.01
C SER A 680 -2.59 -20.87 -24.76
N GLU A 681 -2.92 -22.05 -25.30
CA GLU A 681 -1.94 -22.94 -25.97
C GLU A 681 -1.15 -22.25 -27.09
N ASN A 682 -1.78 -21.35 -27.85
CA ASN A 682 -1.12 -20.63 -28.92
C ASN A 682 -0.08 -19.63 -28.40
N VAL A 683 -0.39 -18.92 -27.34
CA VAL A 683 0.50 -17.96 -26.70
C VAL A 683 1.62 -18.71 -25.98
N ALA A 684 1.31 -19.81 -25.28
CA ALA A 684 2.29 -20.65 -24.61
C ALA A 684 3.35 -21.17 -25.60
N LYS A 685 2.94 -21.64 -26.78
CA LYS A 685 3.89 -22.05 -27.84
C LYS A 685 4.82 -20.92 -28.29
N THR A 686 4.33 -19.69 -28.33
CA THR A 686 5.16 -18.53 -28.71
C THR A 686 6.16 -18.17 -27.63
N ILE A 687 5.79 -18.34 -26.35
CA ILE A 687 6.68 -18.06 -25.20
C ILE A 687 7.75 -19.15 -25.08
N LEU A 688 7.40 -20.41 -25.39
CA LEU A 688 8.31 -21.55 -25.29
C LEU A 688 9.24 -21.74 -26.52
N ALA A 689 8.97 -21.03 -27.63
CA ALA A 689 9.76 -21.07 -28.86
C ALA A 689 10.95 -20.10 -28.77
#